data_bcef15398b42a2bf8a60ab20061c1a2e
#
_entry.id   bcef15398b42a2bf8a60ab20061c1a2e
#
_cell.length_a   1.000
_cell.length_b   1.000
_cell.length_c   1.000
_cell.angle_alpha   90.00
_cell.angle_beta   90.00
_cell.angle_gamma   90.00
#
_symmetry.space_group_name_H-M   'P 1'
#
loop_
_entity.id
_entity.type
_entity.pdbx_description
1 polymer ?
#
loop_
_entity_poly.entity_id
_entity_poly.type
_entity_poly.pdbx_seq_one_letter_code
_entity_poly.pdbx_strand_id
1 'polypeptide(L)'
;MPVTTKPRAPRKTGTTTKSTPVGRTTSTRGARSSTKAAPGRRGATKWVYLFEEGNAQMRDLLGGKGAGVAEMTRAGLPVPPGFTITTQACNAFYERDEQFPDGMWAQVLASLKTLERQTRKGFGDPVNPLLVSVRSGAKFSMPGMMDTVLNLGLNETTLQGLTRLTGDERFALDTHRRFIQLFSKIVLGISGDLFEHALGAVKSKHGAASDADLSVAALQEVIADYREIVRKESKGQEFPDEPLDQLRAAIGAVFSSWNGKRAVDYRNYNKIAHDLGTAVNVQSMVFGNMGEDSGTGVAFTRDPATGEKVLFGEYLTNAQGEDVVAGVRTPKPIAAMAAEMPTVYRQFERIAKRLEKHYRDVQDMEFTIEHGKLYMLQTRSGKRTAEAAVKIAVDMVHERLISREEAVLRVEPVQVDQLLHTRIDPSAKVEVLATGLAASPGAAYGKAVFDADRAEAMAKAGEKVIMVRIETNPDDVHGMIAAEGVLTSRGGRTSHAAVVARGMGKPCVAGAESVLVDLDGRRFTAGGKTVYEGEEFTIDGSTGRVIAGKVPTIQPELSGDLEQVLRWADAIRRLQVWANGDYPRDAELALRFGAQGIGLCRTEHMFMEQVRLPHVQAMILSATTEERKRHLDELLPFQRSDFYGILKAMAGLPVVIRLIDPPLHEFLPSFEDLLVEVTQAETRGDPEASFADKRKMLAAVRAIREQNPMLGLRGCRLGLLYPEIIEMQVRALMEAAVQLTKEGVKVYPEIMIPLVSTVEELRRSKAYVVKEIDAVFAEAGVKVHYKIGTMIELPRAALTAGEIAEEAEFFSFGTNDLTQTTFGFSRDDAEGKIIIPYVEQKILPSNPFETLDRGGVGRLMNIAVIEGRQTRPDLTVGICGEHGGDPASIAICEKLNLNYVSCSPYRVPVARLAAAHARLAARDADR
;
A
#
# COMPACT_ATOMS: atom_id res chain seq x y z
N MET A 1 6.74 47.67 30.56
CA MET A 1 8.15 48.15 30.71
C MET A 1 9.00 46.95 31.14
N PRO A 2 10.09 46.71 30.51
CA PRO A 2 10.84 45.48 30.61
C PRO A 2 12.02 45.60 31.60
N VAL A 3 12.49 44.45 32.14
CA VAL A 3 13.86 44.35 32.66
C VAL A 3 14.45 43.03 32.16
N THR A 4 15.45 43.21 31.34
CA THR A 4 16.39 42.23 30.84
C THR A 4 17.43 41.87 31.89
N THR A 5 17.77 40.59 32.04
CA THR A 5 19.13 40.19 32.49
C THR A 5 19.53 38.85 31.90
N LYS A 6 20.61 38.84 31.14
CA LYS A 6 21.40 37.65 30.73
C LYS A 6 22.30 37.23 31.91
N PRO A 7 22.64 35.95 32.05
CA PRO A 7 23.87 35.55 32.71
C PRO A 7 24.91 34.91 31.79
N ARG A 8 26.15 35.24 32.16
CA ARG A 8 27.45 34.84 31.58
C ARG A 8 27.81 33.36 31.80
N ALA A 9 28.66 32.85 30.92
CA ALA A 9 29.38 31.60 31.02
C ALA A 9 30.49 31.61 32.12
N PRO A 10 30.86 30.50 32.73
CA PRO A 10 32.08 30.36 33.48
C PRO A 10 33.18 29.54 32.76
N ARG A 11 34.39 29.98 33.14
CA ARG A 11 35.74 29.62 32.64
C ARG A 11 36.17 28.20 33.09
N LYS A 12 37.08 27.65 32.27
CA LYS A 12 37.94 26.49 32.54
C LYS A 12 38.90 26.71 33.71
N THR A 13 39.12 25.67 34.52
CA THR A 13 40.42 25.45 35.25
C THR A 13 40.77 23.96 35.15
N GLY A 14 42.00 23.69 34.73
CA GLY A 14 42.56 22.37 34.67
C GLY A 14 43.31 22.01 35.95
N THR A 15 43.49 20.72 36.16
CA THR A 15 44.62 20.17 36.98
C THR A 15 45.03 18.79 36.44
N THR A 16 46.31 18.70 36.23
CA THR A 16 47.13 17.58 35.83
C THR A 16 47.44 16.67 37.04
N THR A 17 47.45 15.33 36.85
CA THR A 17 48.37 14.46 37.59
C THR A 17 48.84 13.29 36.72
N LYS A 18 50.15 13.10 36.75
CA LYS A 18 50.93 12.05 36.09
C LYS A 18 50.95 10.78 36.95
N SER A 19 51.05 9.62 36.34
CA SER A 19 51.98 8.56 36.73
C SER A 19 52.10 7.44 35.67
N THR A 20 53.31 7.11 35.37
CA THR A 20 53.89 6.09 34.48
C THR A 20 54.31 4.86 35.28
N PRO A 21 55.04 3.86 34.74
CA PRO A 21 54.64 2.71 33.90
C PRO A 21 55.22 1.39 34.43
N VAL A 22 54.89 0.24 33.84
CA VAL A 22 55.71 -1.05 33.81
C VAL A 22 54.96 -2.01 32.90
N GLY A 23 55.44 -2.82 31.96
CA GLY A 23 56.78 -3.19 31.52
C GLY A 23 56.61 -4.30 30.45
N ARG A 24 57.46 -4.22 29.49
CA ARG A 24 57.89 -5.10 28.37
C ARG A 24 57.44 -6.58 28.35
N THR A 25 57.07 -7.04 27.13
CA THR A 25 57.96 -8.04 26.45
C THR A 25 57.74 -8.03 24.90
N THR A 26 58.82 -8.28 24.24
CA THR A 26 59.22 -8.12 22.83
C THR A 26 58.77 -9.31 21.96
N SER A 27 58.41 -9.04 20.70
CA SER A 27 58.92 -9.85 19.58
C SER A 27 58.82 -9.06 18.25
N THR A 28 59.91 -9.03 17.61
CA THR A 28 60.29 -8.41 16.33
C THR A 28 59.78 -9.13 15.11
N ARG A 29 59.30 -8.43 14.10
CA ARG A 29 59.75 -8.58 12.70
C ARG A 29 58.98 -7.64 11.72
N GLY A 30 59.74 -6.90 10.96
CA GLY A 30 59.47 -6.56 9.57
C GLY A 30 58.87 -5.19 9.26
N ALA A 31 59.72 -4.12 9.40
CA ALA A 31 59.40 -2.84 8.77
C ALA A 31 59.50 -2.96 7.24
N ARG A 32 58.38 -2.74 6.51
CA ARG A 32 58.43 -2.31 5.13
C ARG A 32 57.98 -0.87 5.05
N SER A 33 58.90 -0.03 4.58
CA SER A 33 58.71 1.39 4.30
C SER A 33 57.52 1.62 3.37
N SER A 34 56.49 2.32 3.84
CA SER A 34 55.50 2.88 2.99
C SER A 34 56.00 4.20 2.35
N THR A 35 56.48 4.12 1.15
CA THR A 35 56.66 5.28 0.28
C THR A 35 55.29 5.95 0.10
N LYS A 36 55.17 7.22 0.52
CA LYS A 36 54.05 8.09 0.17
C LYS A 36 53.91 8.11 -1.34
N ALA A 37 52.88 7.40 -1.87
CA ALA A 37 52.43 7.58 -3.23
C ALA A 37 51.96 9.04 -3.41
N ALA A 38 52.48 9.70 -4.43
CA ALA A 38 51.98 11.00 -4.88
C ALA A 38 50.47 10.89 -5.21
N PRO A 39 49.69 11.99 -5.08
CA PRO A 39 48.26 11.93 -5.43
C PRO A 39 48.11 11.59 -6.91
N GLY A 40 47.72 10.32 -7.16
CA GLY A 40 47.39 9.87 -8.48
C GLY A 40 46.26 10.76 -9.03
N ARG A 41 46.38 11.18 -10.30
CA ARG A 41 45.30 11.85 -11.03
C ARG A 41 44.01 11.12 -10.76
N ARG A 42 43.06 11.78 -10.06
CA ARG A 42 41.66 11.30 -9.98
C ARG A 42 41.19 11.17 -11.43
N GLY A 43 40.94 9.96 -11.88
CA GLY A 43 40.33 9.72 -13.18
C GLY A 43 39.07 10.59 -13.26
N ALA A 44 38.83 11.20 -14.43
CA ALA A 44 37.65 12.03 -14.65
C ALA A 44 36.39 11.19 -14.34
N THR A 45 35.46 11.76 -13.57
CA THR A 45 34.20 11.09 -13.22
C THR A 45 33.44 10.72 -14.50
N LYS A 46 32.97 9.48 -14.60
CA LYS A 46 32.19 9.02 -15.75
C LYS A 46 30.71 9.34 -15.51
N TRP A 47 30.23 10.35 -16.23
CA TRP A 47 28.86 10.83 -16.16
C TRP A 47 27.93 10.19 -17.21
N VAL A 48 28.48 9.69 -18.34
CA VAL A 48 27.72 9.22 -19.49
C VAL A 48 28.10 7.77 -19.81
N TYR A 49 27.10 6.95 -20.04
CA TYR A 49 27.22 5.53 -20.39
C TYR A 49 26.45 5.24 -21.67
N LEU A 50 27.12 4.67 -22.70
CA LEU A 50 26.43 4.07 -23.84
C LEU A 50 25.54 2.91 -23.36
N PHE A 51 24.46 2.60 -24.04
CA PHE A 51 23.56 1.49 -23.64
C PHE A 51 24.31 0.15 -23.57
N GLU A 52 25.32 -0.06 -24.38
CA GLU A 52 26.21 -1.24 -24.40
C GLU A 52 27.09 -1.36 -23.14
N GLU A 53 27.34 -0.26 -22.43
CA GLU A 53 28.21 -0.19 -21.26
C GLU A 53 27.45 -0.43 -19.95
N GLY A 54 26.12 -0.39 -19.96
CA GLY A 54 25.26 -0.57 -18.80
C GLY A 54 24.68 -1.98 -18.66
N ASN A 55 23.98 -2.21 -17.54
CA ASN A 55 23.25 -3.46 -17.28
C ASN A 55 22.13 -3.25 -16.23
N ALA A 56 21.32 -4.28 -15.97
CA ALA A 56 20.19 -4.23 -15.04
C ALA A 56 20.57 -3.90 -13.59
N GLN A 57 21.79 -4.26 -13.14
CA GLN A 57 22.27 -4.00 -11.77
C GLN A 57 22.65 -2.54 -11.55
N MET A 58 22.86 -1.75 -12.62
CA MET A 58 23.23 -0.33 -12.53
C MET A 58 22.02 0.60 -12.36
N ARG A 59 20.91 0.10 -11.78
CA ARG A 59 19.66 0.84 -11.67
C ARG A 59 19.77 2.11 -10.81
N ASP A 60 20.67 2.10 -9.82
CA ASP A 60 20.92 3.28 -8.98
C ASP A 60 21.63 4.38 -9.76
N LEU A 61 22.47 4.02 -10.71
CA LEU A 61 23.28 4.94 -11.51
C LEU A 61 22.59 5.39 -12.81
N LEU A 62 21.94 4.45 -13.51
CA LEU A 62 21.34 4.68 -14.82
C LEU A 62 19.81 4.91 -14.77
N GLY A 63 19.24 4.82 -13.57
CA GLY A 63 17.78 4.83 -13.40
C GLY A 63 17.11 3.57 -13.95
N GLY A 64 15.80 3.45 -13.78
CA GLY A 64 15.05 2.28 -14.25
C GLY A 64 15.03 2.13 -15.77
N LYS A 65 14.81 3.25 -16.50
CA LYS A 65 14.80 3.23 -17.97
C LYS A 65 16.17 2.95 -18.54
N GLY A 66 17.21 3.67 -18.08
CA GLY A 66 18.57 3.50 -18.59
C GLY A 66 19.11 2.07 -18.36
N ALA A 67 18.92 1.51 -17.19
CA ALA A 67 19.28 0.12 -16.89
C ALA A 67 18.48 -0.88 -17.75
N GLY A 68 17.18 -0.62 -17.97
CA GLY A 68 16.32 -1.47 -18.80
C GLY A 68 16.75 -1.50 -20.27
N VAL A 69 16.99 -0.33 -20.91
CA VAL A 69 17.45 -0.28 -22.30
C VAL A 69 18.87 -0.84 -22.47
N ALA A 70 19.74 -0.63 -21.48
CA ALA A 70 21.08 -1.22 -21.47
C ALA A 70 21.01 -2.76 -21.41
N GLU A 71 20.18 -3.33 -20.56
CA GLU A 71 20.01 -4.77 -20.44
C GLU A 71 19.40 -5.39 -21.71
N MET A 72 18.39 -4.75 -22.30
CA MET A 72 17.83 -5.17 -23.59
C MET A 72 18.89 -5.15 -24.71
N THR A 73 19.74 -4.12 -24.74
CA THR A 73 20.84 -4.01 -25.70
C THR A 73 21.83 -5.16 -25.50
N ARG A 74 22.27 -5.44 -24.28
CA ARG A 74 23.14 -6.60 -23.94
C ARG A 74 22.49 -7.94 -24.30
N ALA A 75 21.19 -8.05 -24.12
CA ALA A 75 20.43 -9.21 -24.54
C ALA A 75 20.31 -9.32 -26.08
N GLY A 76 20.87 -8.42 -26.86
CA GLY A 76 20.83 -8.43 -28.32
C GLY A 76 19.42 -8.23 -28.90
N LEU A 77 18.56 -7.47 -28.19
CA LEU A 77 17.25 -7.08 -28.69
C LEU A 77 17.37 -5.83 -29.58
N PRO A 78 16.43 -5.59 -30.50
CA PRO A 78 16.46 -4.45 -31.40
C PRO A 78 16.09 -3.17 -30.65
N VAL A 79 17.02 -2.58 -29.93
CA VAL A 79 16.89 -1.31 -29.22
C VAL A 79 17.48 -0.20 -30.05
N PRO A 80 16.81 0.96 -30.27
CA PRO A 80 17.43 2.11 -30.89
C PRO A 80 18.65 2.55 -30.07
N PRO A 81 19.82 2.79 -30.68
CA PRO A 81 21.04 3.12 -29.95
C PRO A 81 20.92 4.45 -29.21
N GLY A 82 21.71 4.61 -28.14
CA GLY A 82 21.68 5.79 -27.31
C GLY A 82 22.65 5.71 -26.13
N PHE A 83 22.54 6.69 -25.22
CA PHE A 83 23.34 6.75 -24.02
C PHE A 83 22.52 7.29 -22.84
N THR A 84 22.99 7.02 -21.63
CA THR A 84 22.39 7.48 -20.39
C THR A 84 23.33 8.40 -19.64
N ILE A 85 22.85 9.57 -19.23
CA ILE A 85 23.50 10.48 -18.29
C ILE A 85 23.02 10.09 -16.89
N THR A 86 23.95 9.92 -15.96
CA THR A 86 23.69 9.27 -14.67
C THR A 86 22.83 10.09 -13.69
N THR A 87 22.20 9.41 -12.73
CA THR A 87 21.52 10.06 -11.57
C THR A 87 22.49 10.92 -10.74
N GLN A 88 23.77 10.51 -10.66
CA GLN A 88 24.81 11.30 -9.98
C GLN A 88 25.09 12.62 -10.67
N ALA A 89 24.97 12.69 -12.01
CA ALA A 89 25.08 13.93 -12.74
C ALA A 89 23.94 14.91 -12.42
N CYS A 90 22.71 14.38 -12.21
CA CYS A 90 21.56 15.16 -11.74
C CYS A 90 21.80 15.77 -10.35
N ASN A 91 22.29 14.98 -9.40
CA ASN A 91 22.59 15.47 -8.06
C ASN A 91 23.71 16.54 -8.11
N ALA A 92 24.77 16.29 -8.86
CA ALA A 92 25.86 17.25 -9.05
C ALA A 92 25.42 18.54 -9.79
N PHE A 93 24.41 18.48 -10.64
CA PHE A 93 23.79 19.64 -11.28
C PHE A 93 23.12 20.55 -10.23
N TYR A 94 22.36 20.00 -9.28
CA TYR A 94 21.76 20.78 -8.21
C TYR A 94 22.77 21.30 -7.19
N GLU A 95 23.81 20.53 -6.88
CA GLU A 95 24.91 20.98 -6.00
C GLU A 95 25.70 22.17 -6.58
N ARG A 96 25.53 22.49 -7.88
CA ARG A 96 26.22 23.57 -8.60
C ARG A 96 25.27 24.62 -9.17
N ASP A 97 24.20 24.88 -8.45
CA ASP A 97 23.21 25.88 -8.85
C ASP A 97 22.72 25.70 -10.31
N GLU A 98 22.29 24.48 -10.62
CA GLU A 98 21.79 24.08 -11.96
C GLU A 98 22.82 24.24 -13.09
N GLN A 99 24.10 24.08 -12.79
CA GLN A 99 25.18 24.01 -13.77
C GLN A 99 25.64 22.56 -14.00
N PHE A 100 25.89 22.21 -15.24
CA PHE A 100 26.39 20.87 -15.58
C PHE A 100 27.76 20.61 -14.92
N PRO A 101 27.96 19.44 -14.32
CA PRO A 101 29.22 19.09 -13.69
C PRO A 101 30.36 19.03 -14.72
N ASP A 102 31.59 19.34 -14.25
CA ASP A 102 32.77 19.43 -15.10
C ASP A 102 33.00 18.14 -15.93
N GLY A 103 33.23 18.32 -17.21
CA GLY A 103 33.48 17.24 -18.15
C GLY A 103 32.24 16.48 -18.62
N MET A 104 31.04 16.70 -18.03
CA MET A 104 29.82 16.00 -18.45
C MET A 104 29.46 16.32 -19.89
N TRP A 105 29.42 17.60 -20.26
CA TRP A 105 29.06 18.00 -21.64
C TRP A 105 30.04 17.45 -22.68
N ALA A 106 31.33 17.40 -22.38
CA ALA A 106 32.31 16.77 -23.28
C ALA A 106 32.03 15.27 -23.47
N GLN A 107 31.60 14.55 -22.41
CA GLN A 107 31.20 13.13 -22.52
C GLN A 107 29.89 12.98 -23.30
N VAL A 108 28.95 13.89 -23.19
CA VAL A 108 27.71 13.92 -23.99
C VAL A 108 28.08 14.05 -25.48
N LEU A 109 28.90 15.01 -25.85
CA LEU A 109 29.35 15.21 -27.25
C LEU A 109 30.12 13.99 -27.82
N ALA A 110 30.96 13.34 -27.00
CA ALA A 110 31.67 12.13 -27.39
C ALA A 110 30.70 10.95 -27.61
N SER A 111 29.70 10.81 -26.78
CA SER A 111 28.64 9.78 -26.89
C SER A 111 27.75 10.05 -28.11
N LEU A 112 27.39 11.31 -28.34
CA LEU A 112 26.63 11.72 -29.52
C LEU A 112 27.38 11.37 -30.83
N LYS A 113 28.68 11.65 -30.94
CA LYS A 113 29.49 11.21 -32.07
C LYS A 113 29.52 9.70 -32.26
N THR A 114 29.44 8.93 -31.17
CA THR A 114 29.33 7.48 -31.25
C THR A 114 27.96 7.06 -31.79
N LEU A 115 26.89 7.71 -31.31
CA LEU A 115 25.53 7.51 -31.77
C LEU A 115 25.37 7.83 -33.27
N GLU A 116 25.97 8.92 -33.75
CA GLU A 116 26.01 9.27 -35.18
C GLU A 116 26.65 8.15 -36.01
N ARG A 117 27.78 7.60 -35.55
CA ARG A 117 28.46 6.48 -36.24
C ARG A 117 27.62 5.20 -36.26
N GLN A 118 26.92 4.89 -35.16
CA GLN A 118 26.07 3.69 -35.06
C GLN A 118 24.82 3.80 -35.95
N THR A 119 24.20 4.99 -36.00
CA THR A 119 23.00 5.24 -36.80
C THR A 119 23.32 5.59 -38.26
N ARG A 120 24.56 6.01 -38.58
CA ARG A 120 24.99 6.59 -39.88
C ARG A 120 24.19 7.84 -40.21
N LYS A 121 23.74 8.60 -39.22
CA LYS A 121 23.00 9.88 -39.31
C LYS A 121 23.78 10.93 -38.55
N GLY A 122 23.68 12.21 -38.93
CA GLY A 122 24.34 13.32 -38.23
C GLY A 122 23.35 14.17 -37.44
N PHE A 123 23.71 14.54 -36.23
CA PHE A 123 22.89 15.45 -35.40
C PHE A 123 23.07 16.89 -35.91
N GLY A 124 22.01 17.45 -36.51
CA GLY A 124 22.06 18.72 -37.23
C GLY A 124 22.50 18.59 -38.73
N ASP A 125 22.68 17.36 -39.27
CA ASP A 125 23.03 17.14 -40.68
C ASP A 125 21.83 17.52 -41.58
N PRO A 126 22.03 18.43 -42.56
CA PRO A 126 20.98 18.88 -43.47
C PRO A 126 20.55 17.83 -44.50
N VAL A 127 21.30 16.73 -44.67
CA VAL A 127 21.04 15.68 -45.66
C VAL A 127 20.49 14.43 -45.02
N ASN A 128 21.09 13.97 -43.94
CA ASN A 128 20.68 12.74 -43.20
C ASN A 128 20.59 12.99 -41.70
N PRO A 129 19.58 13.74 -41.24
CA PRO A 129 19.48 14.19 -39.86
C PRO A 129 19.27 13.04 -38.88
N LEU A 130 20.06 13.06 -37.80
CA LEU A 130 19.79 12.28 -36.60
C LEU A 130 18.83 13.04 -35.70
N LEU A 131 17.68 12.46 -35.39
CA LEU A 131 16.81 13.00 -34.37
C LEU A 131 16.91 12.14 -33.10
N VAL A 132 16.83 12.77 -31.94
CA VAL A 132 16.92 12.08 -30.66
C VAL A 132 15.76 12.43 -29.72
N SER A 133 15.44 11.51 -28.81
CA SER A 133 14.60 11.76 -27.66
C SER A 133 15.46 11.96 -26.42
N VAL A 134 15.03 12.86 -25.51
CA VAL A 134 15.64 13.08 -24.19
C VAL A 134 14.59 12.73 -23.14
N ARG A 135 14.79 11.63 -22.44
CA ARG A 135 13.79 11.00 -21.55
C ARG A 135 14.32 10.89 -20.14
N SER A 136 13.51 11.27 -19.14
CA SER A 136 13.82 11.02 -17.73
C SER A 136 13.86 9.52 -17.38
N GLY A 137 14.70 9.16 -16.42
CA GLY A 137 14.88 7.78 -15.99
C GLY A 137 15.20 7.66 -14.50
N ALA A 138 14.23 7.92 -13.60
CA ALA A 138 14.43 7.72 -12.17
C ALA A 138 14.55 6.24 -11.80
N LYS A 139 15.13 5.94 -10.64
CA LYS A 139 15.25 4.57 -10.09
C LYS A 139 13.87 3.90 -9.97
N PHE A 140 12.87 4.64 -9.51
CA PHE A 140 11.48 4.20 -9.40
C PHE A 140 10.65 4.76 -10.56
N SER A 141 9.67 3.97 -11.03
CA SER A 141 8.74 4.44 -12.06
C SER A 141 7.80 5.48 -11.46
N MET A 142 7.79 6.68 -12.05
CA MET A 142 6.94 7.82 -11.67
C MET A 142 6.15 8.27 -12.90
N PRO A 143 5.05 7.58 -13.26
CA PRO A 143 4.32 7.84 -14.51
C PRO A 143 3.77 9.26 -14.55
N GLY A 144 4.04 10.00 -15.65
CA GLY A 144 3.55 11.36 -15.84
C GLY A 144 4.17 12.46 -14.99
N MET A 145 5.07 12.10 -14.02
CA MET A 145 5.63 13.07 -13.07
C MET A 145 6.86 13.80 -13.59
N MET A 146 7.54 13.26 -14.59
CA MET A 146 8.78 13.82 -15.15
C MET A 146 8.73 13.92 -16.67
N ASP A 147 9.50 14.81 -17.21
CA ASP A 147 9.39 15.27 -18.58
C ASP A 147 10.16 14.41 -19.59
N THR A 148 9.73 14.44 -20.83
CA THR A 148 10.33 13.80 -22.01
C THR A 148 10.25 14.77 -23.18
N VAL A 149 11.34 14.98 -23.90
CA VAL A 149 11.36 15.79 -25.13
C VAL A 149 11.70 14.87 -26.29
N LEU A 150 10.88 14.90 -27.35
CA LEU A 150 11.03 14.08 -28.55
C LEU A 150 11.47 14.94 -29.74
N ASN A 151 12.00 14.31 -30.77
CA ASN A 151 12.32 14.91 -32.08
C ASN A 151 13.37 16.04 -32.02
N LEU A 152 14.28 16.04 -31.02
CA LEU A 152 15.37 17.02 -30.96
C LEU A 152 16.32 16.87 -32.15
N GLY A 153 16.80 18.00 -32.59
CA GLY A 153 17.68 18.09 -33.78
C GLY A 153 16.97 18.66 -35.01
N LEU A 154 15.66 18.97 -34.88
CA LEU A 154 14.91 19.61 -35.98
C LEU A 154 15.10 21.14 -35.95
N ASN A 155 15.42 21.66 -37.15
CA ASN A 155 15.39 23.07 -37.53
C ASN A 155 15.01 23.15 -39.01
N GLU A 156 15.02 24.30 -39.63
CA GLU A 156 14.60 24.45 -41.02
C GLU A 156 15.44 23.61 -42.00
N THR A 157 16.76 23.53 -41.76
CA THR A 157 17.68 22.79 -42.69
C THR A 157 17.53 21.29 -42.54
N THR A 158 17.43 20.80 -41.30
CA THR A 158 17.22 19.36 -41.00
C THR A 158 15.83 18.88 -41.34
N LEU A 159 14.81 19.77 -41.27
CA LEU A 159 13.44 19.50 -41.75
C LEU A 159 13.43 19.20 -43.26
N GLN A 160 14.14 19.99 -44.05
CA GLN A 160 14.31 19.74 -45.52
C GLN A 160 15.03 18.40 -45.76
N GLY A 161 16.02 18.07 -44.95
CA GLY A 161 16.71 16.76 -45.00
C GLY A 161 15.76 15.60 -44.70
N LEU A 162 14.95 15.74 -43.65
CA LEU A 162 13.94 14.72 -43.25
C LEU A 162 12.90 14.54 -44.37
N THR A 163 12.40 15.61 -44.95
CA THR A 163 11.44 15.58 -46.06
C THR A 163 12.02 14.82 -47.27
N ARG A 164 13.28 15.10 -47.64
CA ARG A 164 13.95 14.39 -48.75
C ARG A 164 14.16 12.90 -48.46
N LEU A 165 14.51 12.55 -47.22
CA LEU A 165 14.76 11.15 -46.84
C LEU A 165 13.48 10.31 -46.81
N THR A 166 12.40 10.90 -46.35
CA THR A 166 11.11 10.19 -46.18
C THR A 166 10.23 10.26 -47.44
N GLY A 167 10.47 11.25 -48.29
CA GLY A 167 9.55 11.58 -49.39
C GLY A 167 8.19 12.08 -48.96
N ASP A 168 8.02 12.36 -47.66
CA ASP A 168 6.75 12.79 -47.03
C ASP A 168 6.95 14.12 -46.29
N GLU A 169 6.60 15.22 -46.96
CA GLU A 169 6.67 16.57 -46.39
C GLU A 169 5.69 16.74 -45.23
N ARG A 170 4.50 16.11 -45.33
CA ARG A 170 3.51 16.19 -44.26
C ARG A 170 4.01 15.58 -42.97
N PHE A 171 4.61 14.38 -43.05
CA PHE A 171 5.23 13.71 -41.89
C PHE A 171 6.33 14.58 -41.26
N ALA A 172 7.20 15.17 -42.08
CA ALA A 172 8.29 16.00 -41.60
C ALA A 172 7.78 17.27 -40.89
N LEU A 173 6.76 17.94 -41.45
CA LEU A 173 6.13 19.12 -40.83
C LEU A 173 5.37 18.78 -39.53
N ASP A 174 4.62 17.65 -39.48
CA ASP A 174 3.94 17.24 -38.26
C ASP A 174 4.94 16.88 -37.15
N THR A 175 6.04 16.24 -37.51
CA THR A 175 7.15 15.95 -36.57
C THR A 175 7.77 17.23 -36.02
N HIS A 176 7.94 18.26 -36.85
CA HIS A 176 8.47 19.57 -36.47
C HIS A 176 7.48 20.35 -35.57
N ARG A 177 6.20 20.36 -35.92
CA ARG A 177 5.12 20.96 -35.11
C ARG A 177 5.10 20.36 -33.71
N ARG A 178 5.08 19.02 -33.60
CA ARG A 178 5.11 18.30 -32.32
C ARG A 178 6.38 18.62 -31.52
N PHE A 179 7.52 18.74 -32.15
CA PHE A 179 8.76 19.14 -31.50
C PHE A 179 8.67 20.54 -30.89
N ILE A 180 8.22 21.55 -31.67
CA ILE A 180 8.07 22.94 -31.17
C ILE A 180 7.15 22.97 -29.97
N GLN A 181 5.97 22.33 -30.04
CA GLN A 181 5.01 22.27 -28.94
C GLN A 181 5.61 21.65 -27.68
N LEU A 182 6.20 20.46 -27.81
CA LEU A 182 6.72 19.70 -26.69
C LEU A 182 7.93 20.39 -26.03
N PHE A 183 8.87 20.88 -26.86
CA PHE A 183 10.04 21.63 -26.38
C PHE A 183 9.62 22.92 -25.66
N SER A 184 8.70 23.68 -26.24
CA SER A 184 8.23 24.93 -25.65
C SER A 184 7.52 24.73 -24.30
N LYS A 185 6.71 23.68 -24.20
CA LYS A 185 6.04 23.30 -22.94
C LYS A 185 7.04 22.90 -21.86
N ILE A 186 8.00 22.05 -22.20
CA ILE A 186 8.90 21.41 -21.22
C ILE A 186 10.12 22.25 -20.90
N VAL A 187 10.76 22.82 -21.93
CA VAL A 187 12.03 23.53 -21.79
C VAL A 187 11.82 25.01 -21.54
N LEU A 188 10.87 25.62 -22.25
CA LEU A 188 10.60 27.06 -22.12
C LEU A 188 9.51 27.36 -21.08
N GLY A 189 8.79 26.36 -20.58
CA GLY A 189 7.75 26.52 -19.54
C GLY A 189 6.46 27.21 -20.06
N ILE A 190 6.21 27.21 -21.35
CA ILE A 190 5.03 27.82 -21.98
C ILE A 190 3.81 26.91 -21.85
N SER A 191 2.63 27.46 -21.52
CA SER A 191 1.42 26.64 -21.36
C SER A 191 1.07 25.87 -22.63
N GLY A 192 0.82 24.54 -22.49
CA GLY A 192 0.40 23.68 -23.58
C GLY A 192 -0.92 24.10 -24.23
N ASP A 193 -1.83 24.71 -23.45
CA ASP A 193 -3.16 25.10 -23.91
C ASP A 193 -3.12 26.13 -25.05
N LEU A 194 -2.10 27.01 -25.04
CA LEU A 194 -1.92 28.00 -26.12
C LEU A 194 -1.68 27.32 -27.48
N PHE A 195 -0.89 26.25 -27.48
CA PHE A 195 -0.60 25.47 -28.68
C PHE A 195 -1.81 24.64 -29.12
N GLU A 196 -2.53 24.05 -28.17
CA GLU A 196 -3.77 23.29 -28.46
C GLU A 196 -4.84 24.18 -29.06
N HIS A 197 -5.03 25.41 -28.55
CA HIS A 197 -5.96 26.39 -29.10
C HIS A 197 -5.60 26.81 -30.53
N ALA A 198 -4.32 27.09 -30.78
CA ALA A 198 -3.85 27.42 -32.12
C ALA A 198 -4.08 26.27 -33.13
N LEU A 199 -3.73 25.03 -32.72
CA LEU A 199 -3.98 23.83 -33.50
C LEU A 199 -5.47 23.64 -33.79
N GLY A 200 -6.33 23.82 -32.77
CA GLY A 200 -7.78 23.72 -32.89
C GLY A 200 -8.38 24.77 -33.86
N ALA A 201 -7.86 26.00 -33.83
CA ALA A 201 -8.28 27.07 -34.73
C ALA A 201 -7.92 26.72 -36.19
N VAL A 202 -6.72 26.25 -36.47
CA VAL A 202 -6.29 25.84 -37.82
C VAL A 202 -7.08 24.63 -38.31
N LYS A 203 -7.32 23.61 -37.44
CA LYS A 203 -8.19 22.47 -37.77
C LYS A 203 -9.59 22.93 -38.18
N SER A 204 -10.19 23.79 -37.40
CA SER A 204 -11.52 24.31 -37.70
C SER A 204 -11.55 25.08 -39.02
N LYS A 205 -10.53 25.91 -39.27
CA LYS A 205 -10.39 26.69 -40.51
C LYS A 205 -10.24 25.80 -41.75
N HIS A 206 -9.51 24.70 -41.64
CA HIS A 206 -9.25 23.78 -42.77
C HIS A 206 -10.22 22.59 -42.81
N GLY A 207 -11.18 22.48 -41.91
CA GLY A 207 -12.15 21.39 -41.85
C GLY A 207 -11.54 20.01 -41.51
N ALA A 208 -10.40 19.98 -40.84
CA ALA A 208 -9.72 18.75 -40.43
C ALA A 208 -10.34 18.17 -39.15
N ALA A 209 -10.76 16.91 -39.18
CA ALA A 209 -11.35 16.23 -38.02
C ALA A 209 -10.27 15.78 -37.00
N SER A 210 -9.07 15.44 -37.49
CA SER A 210 -7.96 14.98 -36.67
C SER A 210 -6.64 15.62 -37.13
N ASP A 211 -5.57 15.47 -36.35
CA ASP A 211 -4.21 15.93 -36.73
C ASP A 211 -3.74 15.25 -38.01
N ALA A 212 -4.17 14.00 -38.24
CA ALA A 212 -3.82 13.24 -39.43
C ALA A 212 -4.39 13.83 -40.72
N ASP A 213 -5.48 14.60 -40.63
CA ASP A 213 -6.18 15.21 -41.78
C ASP A 213 -5.59 16.57 -42.20
N LEU A 214 -4.65 17.11 -41.42
CA LEU A 214 -4.01 18.39 -41.75
C LEU A 214 -3.15 18.29 -42.98
N SER A 215 -3.39 19.21 -43.94
CA SER A 215 -2.58 19.35 -45.15
C SER A 215 -1.21 19.97 -44.84
N VAL A 216 -0.29 19.90 -45.81
CA VAL A 216 1.01 20.55 -45.75
C VAL A 216 0.86 22.07 -45.46
N ALA A 217 -0.04 22.76 -46.16
CA ALA A 217 -0.26 24.18 -45.95
C ALA A 217 -0.82 24.50 -44.54
N ALA A 218 -1.74 23.64 -44.02
CA ALA A 218 -2.25 23.79 -42.68
C ALA A 218 -1.18 23.57 -41.61
N LEU A 219 -0.30 22.59 -41.78
CA LEU A 219 0.81 22.35 -40.87
C LEU A 219 1.84 23.48 -40.88
N GLN A 220 2.11 24.09 -42.02
CA GLN A 220 2.97 25.30 -42.15
C GLN A 220 2.37 26.47 -41.36
N GLU A 221 1.03 26.66 -41.45
CA GLU A 221 0.33 27.68 -40.69
C GLU A 221 0.44 27.43 -39.18
N VAL A 222 0.18 26.21 -38.72
CA VAL A 222 0.33 25.83 -37.31
C VAL A 222 1.76 26.10 -36.80
N ILE A 223 2.79 25.76 -37.59
CA ILE A 223 4.19 25.98 -37.21
C ILE A 223 4.49 27.47 -37.08
N ALA A 224 3.95 28.30 -37.98
CA ALA A 224 4.10 29.77 -37.91
C ALA A 224 3.42 30.33 -36.65
N ASP A 225 2.18 29.89 -36.33
CA ASP A 225 1.45 30.30 -35.13
C ASP A 225 2.21 29.85 -33.84
N TYR A 226 2.77 28.64 -33.83
CA TYR A 226 3.55 28.13 -32.70
C TYR A 226 4.82 28.95 -32.45
N ARG A 227 5.55 29.34 -33.50
CA ARG A 227 6.75 30.21 -33.40
C ARG A 227 6.34 31.61 -32.86
N GLU A 228 5.21 32.14 -33.29
CA GLU A 228 4.70 33.43 -32.79
C GLU A 228 4.27 33.33 -31.30
N ILE A 229 3.65 32.23 -30.88
CA ILE A 229 3.38 31.98 -29.46
C ILE A 229 4.68 31.98 -28.66
N VAL A 230 5.70 31.22 -29.14
CA VAL A 230 7.01 31.21 -28.46
C VAL A 230 7.58 32.59 -28.32
N ARG A 231 7.60 33.37 -29.40
CA ARG A 231 8.14 34.73 -29.40
C ARG A 231 7.43 35.68 -28.42
N LYS A 232 6.09 35.54 -28.30
CA LYS A 232 5.29 36.35 -27.37
C LYS A 232 5.54 35.95 -25.91
N GLU A 233 5.47 34.68 -25.60
CA GLU A 233 5.57 34.14 -24.24
C GLU A 233 7.00 34.20 -23.68
N SER A 234 8.01 34.04 -24.55
CA SER A 234 9.43 34.14 -24.17
C SER A 234 9.98 35.58 -24.18
N LYS A 235 9.11 36.60 -24.23
CA LYS A 235 9.49 38.02 -24.22
C LYS A 235 10.43 38.42 -25.37
N GLY A 236 10.20 37.86 -26.54
CA GLY A 236 10.95 38.20 -27.77
C GLY A 236 12.13 37.27 -28.09
N GLN A 237 12.33 36.20 -27.32
CA GLN A 237 13.29 35.17 -27.67
C GLN A 237 12.71 34.27 -28.77
N GLU A 238 13.55 33.92 -29.76
CA GLU A 238 13.20 32.98 -30.82
C GLU A 238 13.33 31.53 -30.32
N PHE A 239 12.61 30.61 -30.98
CA PHE A 239 12.81 29.17 -30.76
C PHE A 239 14.27 28.79 -31.14
N PRO A 240 14.97 27.99 -30.28
CA PRO A 240 16.38 27.68 -30.54
C PRO A 240 16.53 26.78 -31.78
N ASP A 241 17.24 27.30 -32.78
CA ASP A 241 17.47 26.59 -34.04
C ASP A 241 18.78 25.74 -34.05
N GLU A 242 19.70 26.00 -33.10
CA GLU A 242 20.94 25.20 -33.02
C GLU A 242 20.72 23.87 -32.31
N PRO A 243 20.87 22.70 -32.95
CA PRO A 243 20.57 21.41 -32.38
C PRO A 243 21.30 21.08 -31.06
N LEU A 244 22.55 21.51 -30.92
CA LEU A 244 23.32 21.27 -29.68
C LEU A 244 22.77 22.09 -28.51
N ASP A 245 22.28 23.31 -28.77
CA ASP A 245 21.63 24.13 -27.73
C ASP A 245 20.28 23.54 -27.33
N GLN A 246 19.50 23.02 -28.30
CA GLN A 246 18.28 22.25 -28.02
C GLN A 246 18.56 21.06 -27.09
N LEU A 247 19.59 20.26 -27.40
CA LEU A 247 19.98 19.09 -26.60
C LEU A 247 20.42 19.48 -25.20
N ARG A 248 21.22 20.55 -25.09
CA ARG A 248 21.69 21.05 -23.78
C ARG A 248 20.54 21.52 -22.90
N ALA A 249 19.63 22.30 -23.45
CA ALA A 249 18.47 22.80 -22.77
C ALA A 249 17.51 21.68 -22.33
N ALA A 250 17.26 20.70 -23.20
CA ALA A 250 16.40 19.55 -22.90
C ALA A 250 16.99 18.67 -21.77
N ILE A 251 18.31 18.43 -21.74
CA ILE A 251 18.96 17.70 -20.64
C ILE A 251 18.78 18.46 -19.31
N GLY A 252 19.00 19.80 -19.31
CA GLY A 252 18.79 20.64 -18.15
C GLY A 252 17.33 20.58 -17.64
N ALA A 253 16.35 20.73 -18.53
CA ALA A 253 14.94 20.67 -18.21
C ALA A 253 14.53 19.31 -17.60
N VAL A 254 15.07 18.20 -18.14
CA VAL A 254 14.81 16.87 -17.56
C VAL A 254 15.41 16.74 -16.16
N PHE A 255 16.60 17.27 -15.90
CA PHE A 255 17.14 17.31 -14.54
C PHE A 255 16.26 18.14 -13.62
N SER A 256 15.85 19.36 -14.06
CA SER A 256 15.00 20.26 -13.27
C SER A 256 13.63 19.66 -12.96
N SER A 257 13.09 18.81 -13.83
CA SER A 257 11.81 18.12 -13.61
C SER A 257 11.80 17.20 -12.37
N TRP A 258 12.98 16.74 -11.89
CA TRP A 258 13.10 15.96 -10.66
C TRP A 258 12.58 16.70 -9.44
N ASN A 259 12.83 18.01 -9.33
CA ASN A 259 12.37 18.86 -8.24
C ASN A 259 11.11 19.68 -8.61
N GLY A 260 10.49 19.42 -9.74
CA GLY A 260 9.17 19.95 -10.07
C GLY A 260 8.10 19.49 -9.06
N LYS A 261 7.12 20.36 -8.78
CA LYS A 261 6.08 20.12 -7.76
C LYS A 261 5.46 18.72 -7.87
N ARG A 262 5.00 18.32 -9.07
CA ARG A 262 4.40 16.98 -9.32
C ARG A 262 5.31 15.81 -8.89
N ALA A 263 6.60 15.90 -9.21
CA ALA A 263 7.56 14.87 -8.87
C ALA A 263 7.87 14.83 -7.36
N VAL A 264 7.91 16.00 -6.71
CA VAL A 264 8.09 16.11 -5.25
C VAL A 264 6.89 15.54 -4.51
N ASP A 265 5.67 15.91 -4.89
CA ASP A 265 4.43 15.43 -4.26
C ASP A 265 4.31 13.91 -4.41
N TYR A 266 4.57 13.38 -5.61
CA TYR A 266 4.60 11.93 -5.84
C TYR A 266 5.62 11.19 -4.96
N ARG A 267 6.83 11.74 -4.83
CA ARG A 267 7.86 11.15 -3.96
C ARG A 267 7.46 11.18 -2.49
N ASN A 268 6.87 12.28 -2.03
CA ASN A 268 6.35 12.39 -0.67
C ASN A 268 5.30 11.31 -0.39
N TYR A 269 4.33 11.18 -1.27
CA TYR A 269 3.26 10.18 -1.15
C TYR A 269 3.80 8.74 -1.15
N ASN A 270 4.73 8.44 -2.06
CA ASN A 270 5.29 7.08 -2.19
C ASN A 270 6.51 6.83 -1.29
N LYS A 271 6.85 7.74 -0.38
CA LYS A 271 8.01 7.64 0.53
C LYS A 271 9.34 7.39 -0.21
N ILE A 272 9.52 8.00 -1.38
CA ILE A 272 10.73 7.92 -2.19
C ILE A 272 11.71 9.02 -1.76
N ALA A 273 12.96 8.67 -1.49
CA ALA A 273 13.99 9.62 -1.08
C ALA A 273 14.26 10.68 -2.14
N HIS A 274 14.48 11.93 -1.72
CA HIS A 274 14.65 13.08 -2.64
C HIS A 274 16.06 13.16 -3.25
N ASP A 275 17.06 12.54 -2.65
CA ASP A 275 18.46 12.52 -3.02
C ASP A 275 18.83 11.51 -4.10
N LEU A 276 17.87 10.74 -4.61
CA LEU A 276 18.12 9.72 -5.64
C LEU A 276 18.44 10.31 -7.01
N GLY A 277 17.91 11.48 -7.34
CA GLY A 277 18.06 12.10 -8.66
C GLY A 277 17.35 11.33 -9.78
N THR A 278 17.42 11.89 -10.99
CA THR A 278 16.96 11.24 -12.23
C THR A 278 18.12 11.08 -13.21
N ALA A 279 18.17 9.95 -13.92
CA ALA A 279 19.02 9.82 -15.10
C ALA A 279 18.33 10.46 -16.31
N VAL A 280 19.13 10.78 -17.34
CA VAL A 280 18.63 11.25 -18.65
C VAL A 280 19.06 10.28 -19.73
N ASN A 281 18.09 9.74 -20.47
CA ASN A 281 18.33 8.84 -21.60
C ASN A 281 18.21 9.63 -22.90
N VAL A 282 19.29 9.69 -23.66
CA VAL A 282 19.35 10.25 -25.02
C VAL A 282 19.34 9.07 -25.99
N GLN A 283 18.31 8.95 -26.80
CA GLN A 283 18.08 7.78 -27.65
C GLN A 283 17.70 8.21 -29.07
N SER A 284 18.23 7.55 -30.11
CA SER A 284 17.84 7.83 -31.49
C SER A 284 16.32 7.60 -31.68
N MET A 285 15.67 8.54 -32.38
CA MET A 285 14.26 8.39 -32.71
C MET A 285 14.05 7.25 -33.72
N VAL A 286 12.92 6.59 -33.56
CA VAL A 286 12.29 5.67 -34.52
C VAL A 286 10.81 6.06 -34.62
N PHE A 287 10.25 5.98 -35.83
CA PHE A 287 8.98 6.60 -36.15
C PHE A 287 7.90 5.56 -36.46
N GLY A 288 6.84 5.50 -35.64
CA GLY A 288 5.68 4.67 -35.89
C GLY A 288 4.65 5.28 -36.83
N ASN A 289 4.84 6.53 -37.26
CA ASN A 289 3.93 7.31 -38.10
C ASN A 289 4.49 7.53 -39.53
N MET A 290 5.26 6.57 -40.06
CA MET A 290 5.83 6.62 -41.42
C MET A 290 5.04 5.74 -42.41
N GLY A 291 3.76 5.57 -42.23
CA GLY A 291 2.88 4.81 -43.12
C GLY A 291 2.22 3.58 -42.45
N GLU A 292 1.46 2.83 -43.23
CA GLU A 292 0.66 1.72 -42.76
C GLU A 292 1.50 0.49 -42.34
N ASP A 293 2.75 0.41 -42.73
CA ASP A 293 3.72 -0.60 -42.30
C ASP A 293 4.50 -0.20 -41.04
N SER A 294 4.11 0.93 -40.46
CA SER A 294 4.69 1.49 -39.24
C SER A 294 3.64 1.58 -38.14
N GLY A 295 4.08 1.60 -36.89
CA GLY A 295 3.16 1.67 -35.76
C GLY A 295 3.90 1.71 -34.43
N THR A 296 3.13 1.88 -33.36
CA THR A 296 3.66 1.88 -32.00
C THR A 296 2.67 1.22 -31.04
N GLY A 297 3.14 0.72 -29.91
CA GLY A 297 2.26 0.06 -28.96
C GLY A 297 2.91 -0.27 -27.64
N VAL A 298 2.05 -0.75 -26.75
CA VAL A 298 2.41 -1.25 -25.43
C VAL A 298 1.82 -2.64 -25.23
N ALA A 299 2.57 -3.55 -24.64
CA ALA A 299 2.09 -4.89 -24.37
C ALA A 299 2.76 -5.53 -23.15
N PHE A 300 2.03 -6.44 -22.53
CA PHE A 300 2.46 -7.29 -21.44
C PHE A 300 2.73 -8.71 -21.93
N THR A 301 3.68 -9.38 -21.32
CA THR A 301 4.00 -10.79 -21.65
C THR A 301 2.89 -11.76 -21.20
N ARG A 302 2.05 -11.32 -20.25
CA ARG A 302 0.83 -12.01 -19.78
C ARG A 302 -0.26 -10.99 -19.54
N ASP A 303 -1.52 -11.40 -19.53
CA ASP A 303 -2.64 -10.53 -19.17
C ASP A 303 -2.44 -10.00 -17.73
N PRO A 304 -2.28 -8.68 -17.52
CA PRO A 304 -2.06 -8.11 -16.20
C PRO A 304 -3.31 -8.09 -15.31
N ALA A 305 -4.50 -8.36 -15.88
CA ALA A 305 -5.76 -8.41 -15.15
C ALA A 305 -6.06 -9.82 -14.64
N THR A 306 -5.89 -10.84 -15.49
CA THR A 306 -6.26 -12.23 -15.20
C THR A 306 -5.06 -13.13 -14.88
N GLY A 307 -3.87 -12.77 -15.31
CA GLY A 307 -2.66 -13.59 -15.19
C GLY A 307 -2.51 -14.64 -16.29
N GLU A 308 -3.43 -14.71 -17.24
CA GLU A 308 -3.34 -15.66 -18.34
C GLU A 308 -2.09 -15.47 -19.19
N LYS A 309 -1.48 -16.59 -19.61
CA LYS A 309 -0.25 -16.58 -20.41
C LYS A 309 -0.52 -16.28 -21.88
N VAL A 310 -1.05 -15.10 -22.14
CA VAL A 310 -1.30 -14.55 -23.48
C VAL A 310 -0.64 -13.20 -23.61
N LEU A 311 -0.11 -12.88 -24.79
CA LEU A 311 0.42 -11.56 -25.07
C LEU A 311 -0.76 -10.57 -25.04
N PHE A 312 -0.72 -9.61 -24.11
CA PHE A 312 -1.80 -8.67 -23.85
C PHE A 312 -1.33 -7.24 -24.10
N GLY A 313 -2.08 -6.47 -24.88
CA GLY A 313 -1.70 -5.08 -25.16
C GLY A 313 -2.43 -4.50 -26.34
N GLU A 314 -1.97 -3.30 -26.72
CA GLU A 314 -2.61 -2.48 -27.74
C GLU A 314 -1.55 -1.82 -28.63
N TYR A 315 -1.91 -1.58 -29.89
CA TYR A 315 -1.06 -0.87 -30.84
C TYR A 315 -1.88 0.01 -31.79
N LEU A 316 -1.23 1.02 -32.35
CA LEU A 316 -1.77 1.87 -33.39
C LEU A 316 -0.85 1.79 -34.62
N THR A 317 -1.41 1.64 -35.81
CA THR A 317 -0.72 1.81 -37.07
C THR A 317 -0.62 3.29 -37.40
N ASN A 318 0.45 3.69 -38.09
CA ASN A 318 0.71 5.06 -38.49
C ASN A 318 0.51 6.08 -37.34
N ALA A 319 1.21 5.86 -36.21
CA ALA A 319 1.06 6.63 -34.97
C ALA A 319 2.39 6.76 -34.22
N GLN A 320 2.53 7.84 -33.44
CA GLN A 320 3.60 8.00 -32.46
C GLN A 320 3.18 7.48 -31.08
N GLY A 321 4.16 7.24 -30.19
CA GLY A 321 3.90 6.71 -28.85
C GLY A 321 2.92 7.54 -28.01
N GLU A 322 2.91 8.85 -28.20
CA GLU A 322 1.99 9.78 -27.53
C GLU A 322 0.53 9.53 -27.93
N ASP A 323 0.27 9.15 -29.17
CA ASP A 323 -1.09 8.92 -29.70
C ASP A 323 -1.78 7.72 -29.03
N VAL A 324 -1.00 6.71 -28.58
CA VAL A 324 -1.51 5.53 -27.83
C VAL A 324 -1.94 5.93 -26.42
N VAL A 325 -1.20 6.85 -25.79
CA VAL A 325 -1.41 7.25 -24.37
C VAL A 325 -2.46 8.35 -24.27
N ALA A 326 -2.51 9.26 -25.25
CA ALA A 326 -3.46 10.40 -25.25
C ALA A 326 -4.91 10.01 -25.52
N GLY A 327 -5.17 8.78 -26.01
CA GLY A 327 -6.53 8.30 -26.29
C GLY A 327 -7.25 8.99 -27.45
N VAL A 328 -6.51 9.72 -28.30
CA VAL A 328 -7.07 10.44 -29.45
C VAL A 328 -7.60 9.49 -30.52
N ARG A 329 -7.02 8.31 -30.64
CA ARG A 329 -7.43 7.23 -31.54
C ARG A 329 -7.64 5.94 -30.76
N THR A 330 -8.64 5.14 -31.13
CA THR A 330 -8.88 3.83 -30.50
C THR A 330 -7.82 2.83 -30.93
N PRO A 331 -6.98 2.32 -30.01
CA PRO A 331 -5.95 1.36 -30.36
C PRO A 331 -6.55 -0.02 -30.66
N LYS A 332 -5.85 -0.79 -31.49
CA LYS A 332 -6.19 -2.19 -31.83
C LYS A 332 -5.58 -3.14 -30.79
N PRO A 333 -6.25 -4.24 -30.42
CA PRO A 333 -5.65 -5.28 -29.61
C PRO A 333 -4.39 -5.85 -30.27
N ILE A 334 -3.34 -6.14 -29.47
CA ILE A 334 -2.06 -6.66 -29.99
C ILE A 334 -2.22 -7.94 -30.82
N ALA A 335 -3.24 -8.75 -30.54
CA ALA A 335 -3.55 -9.98 -31.28
C ALA A 335 -3.90 -9.71 -32.77
N ALA A 336 -4.47 -8.54 -33.09
CA ALA A 336 -4.79 -8.17 -34.48
C ALA A 336 -3.54 -8.00 -35.35
N MET A 337 -2.39 -7.66 -34.73
CA MET A 337 -1.10 -7.57 -35.43
C MET A 337 -0.69 -8.93 -36.07
N ALA A 338 -1.18 -10.06 -35.56
CA ALA A 338 -0.89 -11.37 -36.15
C ALA A 338 -1.42 -11.50 -37.59
N ALA A 339 -2.52 -10.81 -37.92
CA ALA A 339 -3.09 -10.77 -39.26
C ALA A 339 -2.51 -9.63 -40.10
N GLU A 340 -2.32 -8.43 -39.49
CA GLU A 340 -1.88 -7.23 -40.22
C GLU A 340 -0.36 -7.21 -40.51
N MET A 341 0.46 -7.62 -39.51
CA MET A 341 1.91 -7.62 -39.58
C MET A 341 2.51 -8.96 -39.06
N PRO A 342 2.25 -10.09 -39.70
CA PRO A 342 2.53 -11.43 -39.15
C PRO A 342 4.03 -11.68 -38.86
N THR A 343 4.92 -11.07 -39.61
CA THR A 343 6.38 -11.20 -39.41
C THR A 343 6.82 -10.46 -38.16
N VAL A 344 6.31 -9.23 -37.95
CA VAL A 344 6.59 -8.39 -36.79
C VAL A 344 6.00 -9.04 -35.53
N TYR A 345 4.74 -9.51 -35.58
CA TYR A 345 4.09 -10.20 -34.48
C TYR A 345 4.89 -11.42 -33.99
N ARG A 346 5.32 -12.29 -34.91
CA ARG A 346 6.16 -13.46 -34.56
C ARG A 346 7.52 -13.07 -33.97
N GLN A 347 8.11 -11.95 -34.40
CA GLN A 347 9.34 -11.42 -33.81
C GLN A 347 9.07 -10.89 -32.41
N PHE A 348 7.99 -10.14 -32.22
CA PHE A 348 7.58 -9.57 -30.94
C PHE A 348 7.27 -10.67 -29.90
N GLU A 349 6.51 -11.70 -30.30
CA GLU A 349 6.21 -12.85 -29.42
C GLU A 349 7.49 -13.57 -28.94
N ARG A 350 8.48 -13.75 -29.82
CA ARG A 350 9.80 -14.32 -29.45
C ARG A 350 10.55 -13.44 -28.46
N ILE A 351 10.51 -12.12 -28.66
CA ILE A 351 11.14 -11.15 -27.75
C ILE A 351 10.43 -11.19 -26.39
N ALA A 352 9.11 -11.17 -26.33
CA ALA A 352 8.31 -11.24 -25.11
C ALA A 352 8.65 -12.49 -24.29
N LYS A 353 8.66 -13.66 -24.90
CA LYS A 353 9.06 -14.93 -24.27
C LYS A 353 10.51 -14.89 -23.74
N ARG A 354 11.43 -14.26 -24.49
CA ARG A 354 12.84 -14.09 -24.08
C ARG A 354 12.96 -13.16 -22.88
N LEU A 355 12.26 -12.04 -22.86
CA LEU A 355 12.26 -11.07 -21.78
C LEU A 355 11.66 -11.66 -20.51
N GLU A 356 10.50 -12.32 -20.59
CA GLU A 356 9.88 -13.00 -19.42
C GLU A 356 10.83 -14.04 -18.82
N LYS A 357 11.49 -14.85 -19.64
CA LYS A 357 12.47 -15.84 -19.17
C LYS A 357 13.73 -15.18 -18.58
N HIS A 358 14.21 -14.07 -19.18
CA HIS A 358 15.41 -13.37 -18.73
C HIS A 358 15.19 -12.69 -17.37
N TYR A 359 14.10 -11.95 -17.23
CA TYR A 359 13.75 -11.27 -15.99
C TYR A 359 13.05 -12.19 -14.97
N ARG A 360 12.62 -13.37 -15.41
CA ARG A 360 11.86 -14.34 -14.61
C ARG A 360 10.59 -13.71 -14.03
N ASP A 361 10.02 -12.71 -14.71
CA ASP A 361 8.83 -11.97 -14.31
C ASP A 361 8.09 -11.42 -15.52
N VAL A 362 6.80 -11.13 -15.35
CA VAL A 362 5.96 -10.49 -16.37
C VAL A 362 6.54 -9.12 -16.73
N GLN A 363 6.67 -8.87 -18.01
CA GLN A 363 7.21 -7.63 -18.54
C GLN A 363 6.13 -6.79 -19.20
N ASP A 364 6.17 -5.49 -18.90
CA ASP A 364 5.48 -4.41 -19.60
C ASP A 364 6.48 -3.81 -20.61
N MET A 365 6.12 -3.81 -21.88
CA MET A 365 6.98 -3.51 -23.01
C MET A 365 6.41 -2.38 -23.84
N GLU A 366 7.26 -1.39 -24.18
CA GLU A 366 6.96 -0.36 -25.16
C GLU A 366 7.75 -0.65 -26.44
N PHE A 367 7.11 -0.58 -27.60
CA PHE A 367 7.73 -0.87 -28.88
C PHE A 367 7.27 0.07 -30.00
N THR A 368 8.08 0.21 -31.03
CA THR A 368 7.75 0.92 -32.27
C THR A 368 8.15 0.08 -33.47
N ILE A 369 7.34 0.12 -34.49
CA ILE A 369 7.58 -0.50 -35.79
C ILE A 369 7.81 0.62 -36.79
N GLU A 370 8.98 0.63 -37.45
CA GLU A 370 9.33 1.57 -38.52
C GLU A 370 9.58 0.78 -39.79
N HIS A 371 8.77 0.95 -40.82
CA HIS A 371 8.83 0.21 -42.08
C HIS A 371 9.00 -1.31 -41.90
N GLY A 372 8.08 -1.91 -41.15
CA GLY A 372 8.07 -3.35 -40.83
C GLY A 372 9.19 -3.84 -39.92
N LYS A 373 10.07 -2.95 -39.43
CA LYS A 373 11.16 -3.28 -38.51
C LYS A 373 10.78 -2.93 -37.06
N LEU A 374 10.79 -3.95 -36.19
CA LEU A 374 10.45 -3.81 -34.77
C LEU A 374 11.62 -3.27 -33.96
N TYR A 375 11.33 -2.30 -33.11
CA TYR A 375 12.23 -1.77 -32.08
C TYR A 375 11.61 -1.81 -30.69
N MET A 376 12.39 -2.20 -29.69
CA MET A 376 12.02 -2.18 -28.29
C MET A 376 12.48 -0.87 -27.64
N LEU A 377 11.55 -0.09 -27.10
CA LEU A 377 11.87 1.21 -26.49
C LEU A 377 12.08 1.13 -24.99
N GLN A 378 11.33 0.26 -24.31
CA GLN A 378 11.37 0.11 -22.86
C GLN A 378 10.86 -1.27 -22.47
N THR A 379 11.40 -1.80 -21.37
CA THR A 379 10.81 -2.91 -20.63
C THR A 379 10.85 -2.62 -19.13
N ARG A 380 9.84 -3.08 -18.40
CA ARG A 380 9.74 -2.98 -16.94
C ARG A 380 8.92 -4.14 -16.39
N SER A 381 9.05 -4.42 -15.10
CA SER A 381 8.17 -5.37 -14.41
C SER A 381 6.72 -4.94 -14.56
N GLY A 382 5.87 -5.84 -15.05
CA GLY A 382 4.47 -5.56 -15.32
C GLY A 382 3.67 -5.36 -14.04
N LYS A 383 3.04 -4.18 -13.89
CA LYS A 383 2.03 -3.94 -12.85
C LYS A 383 0.80 -4.81 -13.17
N ARG A 384 0.25 -5.44 -12.14
CA ARG A 384 -0.81 -6.44 -12.29
C ARG A 384 -1.78 -6.38 -11.12
N THR A 385 -2.99 -6.92 -11.33
CA THR A 385 -3.99 -7.07 -10.28
C THR A 385 -3.54 -8.09 -9.23
N ALA A 386 -4.21 -8.13 -8.09
CA ALA A 386 -3.95 -9.13 -7.06
C ALA A 386 -4.21 -10.57 -7.56
N GLU A 387 -5.28 -10.78 -8.33
CA GLU A 387 -5.63 -12.07 -8.93
C GLU A 387 -4.54 -12.54 -9.91
N ALA A 388 -4.13 -11.66 -10.82
CA ALA A 388 -3.05 -11.93 -11.75
C ALA A 388 -1.71 -12.19 -11.03
N ALA A 389 -1.41 -11.47 -9.93
CA ALA A 389 -0.17 -11.67 -9.18
C ALA A 389 -0.09 -13.09 -8.58
N VAL A 390 -1.17 -13.56 -7.98
CA VAL A 390 -1.26 -14.91 -7.41
C VAL A 390 -1.16 -15.98 -8.51
N LYS A 391 -1.98 -15.86 -9.56
CA LYS A 391 -1.97 -16.81 -10.68
C LYS A 391 -0.61 -16.89 -11.36
N ILE A 392 0.00 -15.75 -11.67
CA ILE A 392 1.32 -15.68 -12.31
C ILE A 392 2.39 -16.32 -11.41
N ALA A 393 2.36 -16.06 -10.10
CA ALA A 393 3.31 -16.65 -9.17
C ALA A 393 3.22 -18.18 -9.15
N VAL A 394 1.99 -18.74 -9.14
CA VAL A 394 1.76 -20.18 -9.20
C VAL A 394 2.19 -20.77 -10.54
N ASP A 395 1.78 -20.18 -11.64
CA ASP A 395 2.11 -20.64 -13.00
C ASP A 395 3.64 -20.65 -13.23
N MET A 396 4.36 -19.59 -12.79
CA MET A 396 5.81 -19.52 -12.95
C MET A 396 6.57 -20.57 -12.13
N VAL A 397 6.05 -21.00 -10.99
CA VAL A 397 6.62 -22.15 -10.25
C VAL A 397 6.39 -23.45 -11.03
N HIS A 398 5.18 -23.69 -11.56
CA HIS A 398 4.88 -24.85 -12.36
C HIS A 398 5.73 -24.89 -13.65
N GLU A 399 6.00 -23.74 -14.25
CA GLU A 399 6.90 -23.56 -15.39
C GLU A 399 8.39 -23.65 -15.02
N ARG A 400 8.74 -23.83 -13.76
CA ARG A 400 10.12 -23.87 -13.23
C ARG A 400 10.93 -22.60 -13.54
N LEU A 401 10.26 -21.46 -13.66
CA LEU A 401 10.92 -20.16 -13.85
C LEU A 401 11.37 -19.56 -12.51
N ILE A 402 10.63 -19.81 -11.43
CA ILE A 402 10.91 -19.30 -10.10
C ILE A 402 10.77 -20.40 -9.03
N SER A 403 11.37 -20.21 -7.86
CA SER A 403 11.17 -21.07 -6.71
C SER A 403 9.86 -20.76 -5.98
N ARG A 404 9.45 -21.63 -5.04
CA ARG A 404 8.29 -21.39 -4.18
C ARG A 404 8.49 -20.18 -3.26
N GLU A 405 9.71 -20.01 -2.75
CA GLU A 405 10.09 -18.87 -1.93
C GLU A 405 9.99 -17.56 -2.71
N GLU A 406 10.48 -17.55 -3.96
CA GLU A 406 10.35 -16.39 -4.84
C GLU A 406 8.88 -16.09 -5.17
N ALA A 407 8.05 -17.11 -5.37
CA ALA A 407 6.61 -16.95 -5.63
C ALA A 407 5.90 -16.33 -4.42
N VAL A 408 6.20 -16.82 -3.21
CA VAL A 408 5.66 -16.26 -1.97
C VAL A 408 6.07 -14.79 -1.81
N LEU A 409 7.34 -14.43 -2.06
CA LEU A 409 7.82 -13.04 -1.97
C LEU A 409 7.21 -12.10 -3.03
N ARG A 410 6.71 -12.61 -4.15
CA ARG A 410 6.12 -11.79 -5.23
C ARG A 410 4.67 -11.42 -5.01
N VAL A 411 3.98 -12.16 -4.16
CA VAL A 411 2.61 -11.82 -3.76
C VAL A 411 2.68 -10.99 -2.49
N GLU A 412 2.27 -9.73 -2.61
CA GLU A 412 2.27 -8.83 -1.46
C GLU A 412 1.10 -9.12 -0.51
N PRO A 413 1.27 -8.99 0.81
CA PRO A 413 0.18 -9.19 1.78
C PRO A 413 -1.07 -8.35 1.49
N VAL A 414 -0.90 -7.11 1.02
CA VAL A 414 -2.00 -6.23 0.63
C VAL A 414 -2.81 -6.78 -0.55
N GLN A 415 -2.17 -7.53 -1.45
CA GLN A 415 -2.87 -8.17 -2.58
C GLN A 415 -3.75 -9.34 -2.10
N VAL A 416 -3.31 -10.07 -1.08
CA VAL A 416 -4.16 -11.09 -0.45
C VAL A 416 -5.39 -10.46 0.19
N ASP A 417 -5.21 -9.33 0.89
CA ASP A 417 -6.32 -8.59 1.48
C ASP A 417 -7.35 -8.16 0.40
N GLN A 418 -6.88 -7.65 -0.74
CA GLN A 418 -7.73 -7.29 -1.88
C GLN A 418 -8.56 -8.46 -2.43
N LEU A 419 -8.01 -9.68 -2.41
CA LEU A 419 -8.72 -10.88 -2.89
C LEU A 419 -9.80 -11.39 -1.95
N LEU A 420 -9.78 -10.95 -0.69
CA LEU A 420 -10.78 -11.29 0.32
C LEU A 420 -11.95 -10.29 0.34
N HIS A 421 -12.00 -9.37 -0.63
CA HIS A 421 -13.09 -8.40 -0.73
C HIS A 421 -14.36 -8.99 -1.31
N THR A 422 -15.45 -8.36 -0.95
CA THR A 422 -16.82 -8.68 -1.34
C THR A 422 -17.01 -8.70 -2.86
N ARG A 423 -17.71 -9.68 -3.40
CA ARG A 423 -18.13 -9.78 -4.81
C ARG A 423 -19.64 -9.74 -4.92
N ILE A 424 -20.17 -9.35 -6.08
CA ILE A 424 -21.60 -9.47 -6.37
C ILE A 424 -21.96 -10.94 -6.45
N ASP A 425 -23.08 -11.32 -5.84
CA ASP A 425 -23.64 -12.68 -5.95
C ASP A 425 -23.97 -12.97 -7.42
N PRO A 426 -23.37 -14.00 -8.04
CA PRO A 426 -23.65 -14.36 -9.44
C PRO A 426 -25.12 -14.69 -9.71
N SER A 427 -25.88 -15.10 -8.71
CA SER A 427 -27.31 -15.38 -8.81
C SER A 427 -28.20 -14.14 -8.72
N ALA A 428 -27.63 -12.98 -8.32
CA ALA A 428 -28.37 -11.75 -8.18
C ALA A 428 -28.84 -11.22 -9.56
N LYS A 429 -30.11 -10.92 -9.66
CA LYS A 429 -30.63 -10.17 -10.81
C LYS A 429 -30.20 -8.71 -10.69
N VAL A 430 -29.33 -8.28 -11.59
CA VAL A 430 -28.76 -6.93 -11.59
C VAL A 430 -29.26 -6.14 -12.77
N GLU A 431 -29.59 -4.87 -12.57
CA GLU A 431 -29.89 -3.92 -13.63
C GLU A 431 -28.64 -3.10 -13.91
N VAL A 432 -27.98 -3.38 -15.03
CA VAL A 432 -26.77 -2.68 -15.44
C VAL A 432 -27.13 -1.36 -16.09
N LEU A 433 -26.70 -0.25 -15.50
CA LEU A 433 -26.89 1.10 -16.02
C LEU A 433 -25.83 1.48 -17.06
N ALA A 434 -24.59 1.06 -16.82
CA ALA A 434 -23.45 1.35 -17.69
C ALA A 434 -22.37 0.28 -17.53
N THR A 435 -21.48 0.24 -18.51
CA THR A 435 -20.26 -0.57 -18.44
C THR A 435 -19.07 0.34 -18.77
N GLY A 436 -18.06 0.32 -17.89
CA GLY A 436 -16.78 0.95 -18.10
C GLY A 436 -15.65 -0.06 -18.05
N LEU A 437 -14.45 0.40 -17.83
CA LEU A 437 -13.28 -0.46 -17.68
C LEU A 437 -13.19 -1.00 -16.24
N ALA A 438 -12.95 -2.29 -16.12
CA ALA A 438 -12.57 -2.94 -14.85
C ALA A 438 -11.20 -2.40 -14.42
N ALA A 439 -11.20 -1.35 -13.61
CA ALA A 439 -9.99 -0.60 -13.26
C ALA A 439 -9.35 -1.05 -11.94
N SER A 440 -10.16 -1.38 -10.93
CA SER A 440 -9.72 -1.99 -9.68
C SER A 440 -10.80 -2.95 -9.19
N PRO A 441 -10.43 -4.21 -8.83
CA PRO A 441 -11.40 -5.26 -8.56
C PRO A 441 -12.18 -5.06 -7.25
N GLY A 442 -13.30 -5.76 -7.14
CA GLY A 442 -14.21 -5.74 -6.00
C GLY A 442 -15.56 -5.11 -6.34
N ALA A 443 -16.56 -5.40 -5.51
CA ALA A 443 -17.86 -4.76 -5.58
C ALA A 443 -18.05 -3.79 -4.41
N ALA A 444 -18.50 -2.59 -4.70
CA ALA A 444 -18.86 -1.59 -3.71
C ALA A 444 -20.28 -1.09 -3.96
N TYR A 445 -21.04 -0.87 -2.87
CA TYR A 445 -22.29 -0.14 -2.91
C TYR A 445 -22.26 1.06 -1.97
N GLY A 446 -22.93 2.10 -2.32
CA GLY A 446 -23.00 3.31 -1.50
C GLY A 446 -23.80 4.41 -2.18
N LYS A 447 -23.93 5.52 -1.47
CA LYS A 447 -24.58 6.74 -1.97
C LYS A 447 -23.66 7.46 -2.96
N ALA A 448 -24.23 7.94 -4.05
CA ALA A 448 -23.50 8.74 -5.02
C ALA A 448 -23.03 10.07 -4.40
N VAL A 449 -21.77 10.43 -4.58
CA VAL A 449 -21.19 11.71 -4.15
C VAL A 449 -20.29 12.25 -5.25
N PHE A 450 -20.42 13.54 -5.56
CA PHE A 450 -19.78 14.17 -6.73
C PHE A 450 -18.65 15.13 -6.37
N ASP A 451 -18.31 15.21 -5.09
CA ASP A 451 -17.28 16.09 -4.56
C ASP A 451 -16.45 15.37 -3.51
N ALA A 452 -15.14 15.59 -3.51
CA ALA A 452 -14.21 14.86 -2.65
C ALA A 452 -14.34 15.21 -1.16
N ASP A 453 -14.52 16.51 -0.83
CA ASP A 453 -14.70 16.97 0.55
C ASP A 453 -16.01 16.43 1.13
N ARG A 454 -17.06 16.38 0.31
CA ARG A 454 -18.35 15.80 0.71
C ARG A 454 -18.30 14.30 0.88
N ALA A 455 -17.55 13.59 0.03
CA ALA A 455 -17.33 12.14 0.18
C ALA A 455 -16.67 11.85 1.52
N GLU A 456 -15.65 12.62 1.89
CA GLU A 456 -15.00 12.50 3.18
C GLU A 456 -15.95 12.84 4.36
N ALA A 457 -16.72 13.90 4.26
CA ALA A 457 -17.66 14.32 5.30
C ALA A 457 -18.76 13.27 5.55
N MET A 458 -19.36 12.71 4.49
CA MET A 458 -20.39 11.69 4.59
C MET A 458 -19.83 10.36 5.12
N ALA A 459 -18.63 9.97 4.72
CA ALA A 459 -17.97 8.77 5.23
C ALA A 459 -17.65 8.91 6.73
N LYS A 460 -17.19 10.08 7.19
CA LYS A 460 -16.99 10.36 8.63
C LYS A 460 -18.31 10.33 9.43
N ALA A 461 -19.44 10.62 8.80
CA ALA A 461 -20.77 10.44 9.41
C ALA A 461 -21.26 8.98 9.40
N GLY A 462 -20.44 8.01 8.95
CA GLY A 462 -20.77 6.60 8.91
C GLY A 462 -21.55 6.15 7.67
N GLU A 463 -21.67 6.99 6.64
CA GLU A 463 -22.35 6.64 5.41
C GLU A 463 -21.42 5.96 4.42
N LYS A 464 -21.91 4.93 3.73
CA LYS A 464 -21.19 4.32 2.61
C LYS A 464 -21.40 5.16 1.37
N VAL A 465 -20.31 5.62 0.75
CA VAL A 465 -20.34 6.51 -0.41
C VAL A 465 -19.53 5.96 -1.57
N ILE A 466 -19.96 6.22 -2.78
CA ILE A 466 -19.20 5.99 -4.02
C ILE A 466 -18.93 7.35 -4.65
N MET A 467 -17.65 7.66 -4.85
CA MET A 467 -17.25 8.91 -5.46
C MET A 467 -17.40 8.84 -6.98
N VAL A 468 -18.14 9.79 -7.55
CA VAL A 468 -18.45 9.86 -8.99
C VAL A 468 -17.83 11.13 -9.57
N ARG A 469 -16.96 10.96 -10.58
CA ARG A 469 -16.29 12.09 -11.26
C ARG A 469 -16.30 11.91 -12.77
N ILE A 470 -16.09 13.00 -13.51
CA ILE A 470 -15.80 12.90 -14.95
C ILE A 470 -14.44 12.21 -15.12
N GLU A 471 -13.43 12.72 -14.45
CA GLU A 471 -12.10 12.14 -14.25
C GLU A 471 -11.57 12.58 -12.88
N THR A 472 -10.68 11.83 -12.26
CA THR A 472 -10.06 12.24 -11.00
C THR A 472 -8.71 12.91 -11.25
N ASN A 473 -8.37 13.82 -10.37
CA ASN A 473 -7.09 14.48 -10.31
C ASN A 473 -6.43 14.29 -8.93
N PRO A 474 -5.19 14.73 -8.71
CA PRO A 474 -4.52 14.56 -7.42
C PRO A 474 -5.22 15.20 -6.22
N ASP A 475 -6.04 16.23 -6.46
CA ASP A 475 -6.79 16.91 -5.40
C ASP A 475 -7.99 16.08 -4.90
N ASP A 476 -8.45 15.09 -5.66
CA ASP A 476 -9.56 14.19 -5.30
C ASP A 476 -9.15 13.03 -4.36
N VAL A 477 -7.86 12.86 -4.05
CA VAL A 477 -7.32 11.66 -3.37
C VAL A 477 -7.95 11.43 -1.99
N HIS A 478 -8.19 12.48 -1.20
CA HIS A 478 -8.81 12.35 0.13
C HIS A 478 -10.25 11.79 0.06
N GLY A 479 -11.04 12.24 -0.92
CA GLY A 479 -12.38 11.70 -1.17
C GLY A 479 -12.35 10.26 -1.66
N MET A 480 -11.37 9.90 -2.49
CA MET A 480 -11.15 8.52 -2.91
C MET A 480 -10.76 7.59 -1.74
N ILE A 481 -9.99 8.10 -0.78
CA ILE A 481 -9.64 7.36 0.44
C ILE A 481 -10.89 7.10 1.29
N ALA A 482 -11.78 8.07 1.41
CA ALA A 482 -12.99 7.96 2.22
C ALA A 482 -14.08 7.09 1.56
N ALA A 483 -14.20 7.11 0.24
CA ALA A 483 -15.24 6.38 -0.50
C ALA A 483 -15.05 4.85 -0.45
N GLU A 484 -16.15 4.08 -0.51
CA GLU A 484 -16.14 2.61 -0.69
C GLU A 484 -15.70 2.20 -2.10
N GLY A 485 -15.84 3.08 -3.09
CA GLY A 485 -15.45 2.85 -4.47
C GLY A 485 -15.46 4.11 -5.31
N VAL A 486 -14.91 4.03 -6.53
CA VAL A 486 -14.75 5.16 -7.45
C VAL A 486 -15.34 4.84 -8.82
N LEU A 487 -16.13 5.77 -9.36
CA LEU A 487 -16.67 5.71 -10.71
C LEU A 487 -16.21 6.95 -11.49
N THR A 488 -15.62 6.74 -12.69
CA THR A 488 -15.34 7.85 -13.60
C THR A 488 -15.91 7.60 -15.00
N SER A 489 -16.43 8.68 -15.61
CA SER A 489 -16.93 8.61 -17.00
C SER A 489 -15.81 8.60 -18.03
N ARG A 490 -14.65 9.17 -17.73
CA ARG A 490 -13.46 9.20 -18.58
C ARG A 490 -12.28 8.52 -17.92
N GLY A 491 -11.29 8.18 -18.74
CA GLY A 491 -10.02 7.60 -18.29
C GLY A 491 -9.91 6.11 -18.55
N GLY A 492 -8.70 5.67 -18.88
CA GLY A 492 -8.36 4.27 -19.14
C GLY A 492 -7.96 3.51 -17.87
N ARG A 493 -7.56 2.24 -18.04
CA ARG A 493 -6.99 1.39 -16.96
C ARG A 493 -5.67 1.94 -16.38
N THR A 494 -5.08 2.94 -17.01
CA THR A 494 -3.87 3.65 -16.60
C THR A 494 -4.15 5.07 -16.13
N SER A 495 -5.43 5.50 -16.08
CA SER A 495 -5.82 6.82 -15.58
C SER A 495 -5.51 6.99 -14.10
N HIS A 496 -5.52 8.23 -13.62
CA HIS A 496 -5.30 8.57 -12.21
C HIS A 496 -6.27 7.82 -11.29
N ALA A 497 -7.58 7.83 -11.60
CA ALA A 497 -8.60 7.09 -10.85
C ALA A 497 -8.24 5.60 -10.70
N ALA A 498 -7.90 4.94 -11.80
CA ALA A 498 -7.59 3.52 -11.85
C ALA A 498 -6.31 3.15 -11.06
N VAL A 499 -5.26 3.97 -11.20
CA VAL A 499 -3.97 3.71 -10.53
C VAL A 499 -4.08 3.93 -9.02
N VAL A 500 -4.73 5.01 -8.61
CA VAL A 500 -4.89 5.37 -7.20
C VAL A 500 -5.84 4.41 -6.49
N ALA A 501 -7.04 4.14 -7.05
CA ALA A 501 -7.99 3.20 -6.45
C ALA A 501 -7.39 1.79 -6.31
N ARG A 502 -6.64 1.32 -7.32
CA ARG A 502 -5.93 0.04 -7.26
C ARG A 502 -4.86 0.03 -6.17
N GLY A 503 -4.14 1.15 -6.01
CA GLY A 503 -3.16 1.30 -4.93
C GLY A 503 -3.78 1.26 -3.54
N MET A 504 -5.04 1.69 -3.42
CA MET A 504 -5.82 1.70 -2.18
C MET A 504 -6.64 0.42 -1.95
N GLY A 505 -6.68 -0.52 -2.92
CA GLY A 505 -7.51 -1.72 -2.85
C GLY A 505 -9.01 -1.45 -2.94
N LYS A 506 -9.42 -0.29 -3.47
CA LYS A 506 -10.83 0.08 -3.59
C LYS A 506 -11.39 -0.26 -4.97
N PRO A 507 -12.63 -0.76 -5.06
CA PRO A 507 -13.28 -1.01 -6.33
C PRO A 507 -13.32 0.25 -7.20
N CYS A 508 -12.98 0.12 -8.48
CA CYS A 508 -13.01 1.23 -9.41
C CYS A 508 -13.53 0.81 -10.79
N VAL A 509 -14.50 1.55 -11.28
CA VAL A 509 -14.94 1.51 -12.67
C VAL A 509 -14.52 2.83 -13.32
N ALA A 510 -13.63 2.77 -14.32
CA ALA A 510 -13.14 3.95 -15.02
C ALA A 510 -13.60 3.97 -16.49
N GLY A 511 -13.63 5.14 -17.12
CA GLY A 511 -13.96 5.25 -18.54
C GLY A 511 -15.35 4.72 -18.90
N ALA A 512 -16.32 4.92 -18.02
CA ALA A 512 -17.72 4.59 -18.31
C ALA A 512 -18.36 5.72 -19.12
N GLU A 513 -18.03 5.85 -20.40
CA GLU A 513 -18.41 6.96 -21.29
C GLU A 513 -19.93 7.19 -21.38
N SER A 514 -20.72 6.12 -21.17
CA SER A 514 -22.17 6.20 -21.13
C SER A 514 -22.74 6.78 -19.82
N VAL A 515 -21.90 7.05 -18.84
CA VAL A 515 -22.25 7.75 -17.60
C VAL A 515 -22.03 9.25 -17.80
N LEU A 516 -23.13 9.98 -17.97
CA LEU A 516 -23.12 11.42 -18.15
C LEU A 516 -23.16 12.09 -16.78
N VAL A 517 -22.01 12.57 -16.31
CA VAL A 517 -21.85 13.22 -15.01
C VAL A 517 -22.14 14.72 -15.12
N ASP A 518 -23.08 15.19 -14.32
CA ASP A 518 -23.43 16.60 -14.13
C ASP A 518 -23.03 17.01 -12.71
N LEU A 519 -21.84 17.63 -12.59
CA LEU A 519 -21.28 18.03 -11.30
C LEU A 519 -22.09 19.16 -10.63
N ASP A 520 -22.60 20.12 -11.41
CA ASP A 520 -23.38 21.23 -10.90
C ASP A 520 -24.74 20.76 -10.41
N GLY A 521 -25.39 19.87 -11.17
CA GLY A 521 -26.65 19.23 -10.79
C GLY A 521 -26.53 18.11 -9.80
N ARG A 522 -25.28 17.73 -9.41
CA ARG A 522 -24.95 16.63 -8.49
C ARG A 522 -25.70 15.34 -8.82
N ARG A 523 -25.55 14.87 -10.06
CA ARG A 523 -26.20 13.66 -10.57
C ARG A 523 -25.40 13.07 -11.70
N PHE A 524 -25.66 11.81 -11.97
CA PHE A 524 -25.27 11.22 -13.25
C PHE A 524 -26.44 10.54 -13.93
N THR A 525 -26.41 10.45 -15.25
CA THR A 525 -27.42 9.74 -16.05
C THR A 525 -26.75 8.60 -16.81
N ALA A 526 -27.31 7.39 -16.70
CA ALA A 526 -26.83 6.20 -17.38
C ALA A 526 -27.98 5.22 -17.63
N GLY A 527 -28.02 4.53 -18.78
CA GLY A 527 -29.04 3.56 -19.09
C GLY A 527 -30.49 4.09 -19.05
N GLY A 528 -30.67 5.39 -19.32
CA GLY A 528 -31.99 6.06 -19.26
C GLY A 528 -32.47 6.41 -17.83
N LYS A 529 -31.64 6.14 -16.80
CA LYS A 529 -31.92 6.51 -15.41
C LYS A 529 -30.98 7.62 -14.91
N THR A 530 -31.48 8.44 -14.01
CA THR A 530 -30.70 9.47 -13.32
C THR A 530 -30.51 9.06 -11.87
N VAL A 531 -29.28 9.13 -11.38
CA VAL A 531 -28.92 8.88 -9.97
C VAL A 531 -28.45 10.22 -9.38
N TYR A 532 -29.17 10.67 -8.36
CA TYR A 532 -28.86 11.92 -7.66
C TYR A 532 -27.88 11.68 -6.49
N GLU A 533 -27.26 12.74 -6.02
CA GLU A 533 -26.44 12.71 -4.82
C GLU A 533 -27.23 12.14 -3.63
N GLY A 534 -26.65 11.19 -2.91
CA GLY A 534 -27.29 10.51 -1.79
C GLY A 534 -28.12 9.27 -2.17
N GLU A 535 -28.37 9.02 -3.46
CA GLU A 535 -29.02 7.77 -3.89
C GLU A 535 -28.02 6.62 -3.97
N GLU A 536 -28.47 5.40 -3.61
CA GLU A 536 -27.64 4.21 -3.58
C GLU A 536 -27.51 3.58 -4.96
N PHE A 537 -26.27 3.17 -5.29
CA PHE A 537 -25.96 2.34 -6.43
C PHE A 537 -24.77 1.43 -6.14
N THR A 538 -24.48 0.52 -7.04
CA THR A 538 -23.40 -0.45 -6.88
C THR A 538 -22.46 -0.38 -8.08
N ILE A 539 -21.15 -0.51 -7.83
CA ILE A 539 -20.15 -0.71 -8.87
C ILE A 539 -19.49 -2.09 -8.70
N ASP A 540 -19.18 -2.71 -9.83
CA ASP A 540 -18.38 -3.93 -9.89
C ASP A 540 -17.08 -3.63 -10.64
N GLY A 541 -16.07 -3.29 -9.90
CA GLY A 541 -14.74 -2.99 -10.43
C GLY A 541 -14.03 -4.20 -11.06
N SER A 542 -14.51 -5.42 -10.80
CA SER A 542 -14.00 -6.65 -11.44
C SER A 542 -14.49 -6.81 -12.87
N THR A 543 -15.72 -6.41 -13.14
CA THR A 543 -16.34 -6.53 -14.47
C THR A 543 -16.58 -5.20 -15.21
N GLY A 544 -16.38 -4.09 -14.51
CA GLY A 544 -16.60 -2.75 -15.05
C GLY A 544 -18.06 -2.30 -15.06
N ARG A 545 -18.99 -2.99 -14.36
CA ARG A 545 -20.42 -2.68 -14.38
C ARG A 545 -20.79 -1.63 -13.36
N VAL A 546 -21.68 -0.72 -13.76
CA VAL A 546 -22.41 0.21 -12.91
C VAL A 546 -23.85 -0.29 -12.81
N ILE A 547 -24.37 -0.50 -11.62
CA ILE A 547 -25.60 -1.24 -11.35
C ILE A 547 -26.53 -0.40 -10.48
N ALA A 548 -27.84 -0.41 -10.81
CA ALA A 548 -28.85 0.33 -10.07
C ALA A 548 -29.05 -0.26 -8.66
N GLY A 549 -29.08 0.63 -7.65
CA GLY A 549 -29.37 0.29 -6.28
C GLY A 549 -28.36 -0.63 -5.61
N LYS A 550 -28.71 -1.14 -4.44
CA LYS A 550 -27.92 -2.10 -3.66
C LYS A 550 -28.21 -3.52 -4.14
N VAL A 551 -27.17 -4.30 -4.43
CA VAL A 551 -27.28 -5.69 -4.86
C VAL A 551 -26.69 -6.66 -3.83
N PRO A 552 -27.18 -7.92 -3.74
CA PRO A 552 -26.59 -8.96 -2.92
C PRO A 552 -25.12 -9.18 -3.27
N THR A 553 -24.30 -9.32 -2.24
CA THR A 553 -22.87 -9.60 -2.37
C THR A 553 -22.52 -10.87 -1.61
N ILE A 554 -21.52 -11.60 -2.10
CA ILE A 554 -20.94 -12.76 -1.44
C ILE A 554 -19.51 -12.48 -1.04
N GLN A 555 -19.10 -13.06 0.07
CA GLN A 555 -17.70 -13.04 0.47
C GLN A 555 -16.91 -13.94 -0.47
N PRO A 556 -15.73 -13.52 -0.91
CA PRO A 556 -14.90 -14.35 -1.76
C PRO A 556 -14.42 -15.60 -1.02
N GLU A 557 -14.44 -16.73 -1.69
CA GLU A 557 -13.72 -17.92 -1.25
C GLU A 557 -12.26 -17.84 -1.66
N LEU A 558 -11.37 -18.51 -0.91
CA LEU A 558 -9.97 -18.63 -1.29
C LEU A 558 -9.87 -19.35 -2.64
N SER A 559 -9.34 -18.69 -3.67
CA SER A 559 -9.08 -19.36 -4.96
C SER A 559 -8.05 -20.48 -4.79
N GLY A 560 -8.08 -21.51 -5.64
CA GLY A 560 -7.12 -22.61 -5.57
C GLY A 560 -5.65 -22.17 -5.68
N ASP A 561 -5.38 -21.14 -6.47
CA ASP A 561 -4.04 -20.55 -6.64
C ASP A 561 -3.61 -19.80 -5.37
N LEU A 562 -4.50 -19.01 -4.75
CA LEU A 562 -4.23 -18.34 -3.49
C LEU A 562 -3.98 -19.35 -2.37
N GLU A 563 -4.80 -20.38 -2.28
CA GLU A 563 -4.61 -21.46 -1.32
C GLU A 563 -3.25 -22.16 -1.52
N GLN A 564 -2.83 -22.34 -2.78
CA GLN A 564 -1.50 -22.91 -3.09
C GLN A 564 -0.36 -22.03 -2.61
N VAL A 565 -0.43 -20.70 -2.81
CA VAL A 565 0.57 -19.74 -2.30
C VAL A 565 0.59 -19.77 -0.77
N LEU A 566 -0.58 -19.79 -0.12
CA LEU A 566 -0.68 -19.85 1.34
C LEU A 566 -0.14 -21.16 1.90
N ARG A 567 -0.33 -22.30 1.23
CA ARG A 567 0.32 -23.59 1.62
C ARG A 567 1.85 -23.50 1.53
N TRP A 568 2.40 -22.82 0.52
CA TRP A 568 3.85 -22.58 0.46
C TRP A 568 4.32 -21.65 1.58
N ALA A 569 3.54 -20.60 1.88
CA ALA A 569 3.82 -19.69 2.98
C ALA A 569 3.83 -20.42 4.33
N ASP A 570 2.86 -21.33 4.58
CA ASP A 570 2.81 -22.15 5.79
C ASP A 570 4.03 -23.08 5.95
N ALA A 571 4.57 -23.60 4.85
CA ALA A 571 5.79 -24.41 4.87
C ALA A 571 7.07 -23.60 5.16
N ILE A 572 7.05 -22.29 4.98
CA ILE A 572 8.18 -21.37 5.12
C ILE A 572 8.18 -20.70 6.50
N ARG A 573 7.01 -20.19 6.94
CA ARG A 573 6.90 -19.43 8.19
C ARG A 573 7.25 -20.27 9.42
N ARG A 574 7.74 -19.61 10.46
CA ARG A 574 7.95 -20.18 11.80
C ARG A 574 6.79 -19.78 12.71
N LEU A 575 6.38 -18.52 12.67
CA LEU A 575 5.26 -18.01 13.46
C LEU A 575 3.98 -18.78 13.14
N GLN A 576 3.29 -19.26 14.15
CA GLN A 576 1.93 -19.74 14.01
C GLN A 576 0.99 -18.53 13.79
N VAL A 577 -0.10 -18.76 13.09
CA VAL A 577 -1.14 -17.75 12.89
C VAL A 577 -2.42 -18.25 13.51
N TRP A 578 -2.87 -17.55 14.54
CA TRP A 578 -4.10 -17.78 15.27
C TRP A 578 -5.12 -16.68 14.95
N ALA A 579 -6.36 -16.83 15.39
CA ALA A 579 -7.38 -15.82 15.18
C ALA A 579 -7.93 -15.29 16.51
N ASN A 580 -8.46 -14.07 16.47
CA ASN A 580 -9.34 -13.53 17.50
C ASN A 580 -10.78 -13.91 17.12
N GLY A 581 -11.52 -14.53 18.01
CA GLY A 581 -12.88 -14.97 17.75
C GLY A 581 -13.66 -15.13 19.04
N ASP A 582 -14.81 -14.48 19.12
CA ASP A 582 -15.60 -14.37 20.33
C ASP A 582 -16.87 -15.26 20.27
N TYR A 583 -17.16 -15.80 19.06
CA TYR A 583 -18.31 -16.67 18.80
C TYR A 583 -17.93 -17.92 17.99
N PRO A 584 -18.71 -19.01 18.03
CA PRO A 584 -18.45 -20.23 17.26
C PRO A 584 -18.29 -19.97 15.76
N ARG A 585 -19.11 -19.08 15.17
CA ARG A 585 -19.04 -18.68 13.76
C ARG A 585 -17.68 -18.05 13.38
N ASP A 586 -17.07 -17.29 14.30
CA ASP A 586 -15.76 -16.66 14.07
C ASP A 586 -14.66 -17.73 14.06
N ALA A 587 -14.76 -18.71 14.97
CA ALA A 587 -13.85 -19.85 15.03
C ALA A 587 -13.92 -20.71 13.75
N GLU A 588 -15.13 -21.01 13.25
CA GLU A 588 -15.33 -21.74 12.00
C GLU A 588 -14.75 -20.98 10.79
N LEU A 589 -14.95 -19.66 10.75
CA LEU A 589 -14.40 -18.81 9.69
C LEU A 589 -12.86 -18.79 9.77
N ALA A 590 -12.31 -18.66 10.97
CA ALA A 590 -10.87 -18.70 11.21
C ALA A 590 -10.23 -20.00 10.72
N LEU A 591 -10.86 -21.14 10.98
CA LEU A 591 -10.41 -22.45 10.50
C LEU A 591 -10.43 -22.55 8.98
N ARG A 592 -11.48 -22.05 8.33
CA ARG A 592 -11.55 -22.00 6.86
C ARG A 592 -10.40 -21.19 6.26
N PHE A 593 -9.96 -20.14 6.93
CA PHE A 593 -8.82 -19.31 6.52
C PHE A 593 -7.45 -19.87 6.97
N GLY A 594 -7.43 -20.99 7.70
CA GLY A 594 -6.21 -21.69 8.07
C GLY A 594 -5.59 -21.27 9.39
N ALA A 595 -6.38 -20.73 10.33
CA ALA A 595 -5.93 -20.44 11.68
C ALA A 595 -5.57 -21.74 12.43
N GLN A 596 -4.57 -21.66 13.29
CA GLN A 596 -4.02 -22.79 14.07
C GLN A 596 -4.39 -22.72 15.55
N GLY A 597 -5.30 -21.84 15.92
CA GLY A 597 -5.81 -21.62 17.27
C GLY A 597 -6.63 -20.35 17.38
N ILE A 598 -7.27 -20.14 18.52
CA ILE A 598 -7.83 -18.84 18.92
C ILE A 598 -6.88 -18.21 19.94
N GLY A 599 -6.27 -17.06 19.59
CA GLY A 599 -5.34 -16.35 20.47
C GLY A 599 -5.99 -15.33 21.38
N LEU A 600 -7.26 -15.01 21.11
CA LEU A 600 -8.08 -14.16 21.97
C LEU A 600 -9.57 -14.47 21.75
N CYS A 601 -10.23 -14.88 22.80
CA CYS A 601 -11.68 -14.88 22.93
C CYS A 601 -12.03 -13.90 24.06
N ARG A 602 -12.81 -12.85 23.75
CA ARG A 602 -13.25 -11.83 24.70
C ARG A 602 -14.60 -12.23 25.31
N THR A 603 -14.60 -12.54 26.58
CA THR A 603 -15.82 -13.00 27.28
C THR A 603 -16.88 -11.91 27.48
N GLU A 604 -16.43 -10.64 27.47
CA GLU A 604 -17.34 -9.48 27.59
C GLU A 604 -18.32 -9.36 26.41
N HIS A 605 -17.92 -9.71 25.19
CA HIS A 605 -18.81 -9.65 24.02
C HIS A 605 -19.99 -10.63 24.17
N MET A 606 -19.78 -11.77 24.86
CA MET A 606 -20.85 -12.72 25.16
C MET A 606 -21.91 -12.13 26.09
N PHE A 607 -21.54 -11.17 26.95
CA PHE A 607 -22.46 -10.52 27.89
C PHE A 607 -23.30 -9.41 27.26
N MET A 608 -22.90 -8.86 26.12
CA MET A 608 -23.58 -7.74 25.47
C MET A 608 -24.83 -8.13 24.68
N GLU A 609 -25.16 -9.43 24.56
CA GLU A 609 -26.36 -9.86 23.89
C GLU A 609 -27.63 -9.41 24.67
N GLN A 610 -28.64 -8.93 23.94
CA GLN A 610 -29.83 -8.31 24.49
C GLN A 610 -30.57 -9.16 25.56
N VAL A 611 -30.55 -10.49 25.39
CA VAL A 611 -31.19 -11.44 26.33
C VAL A 611 -30.42 -11.54 27.64
N ARG A 612 -29.12 -11.34 27.62
CA ARG A 612 -28.22 -11.51 28.78
C ARG A 612 -27.95 -10.22 29.53
N LEU A 613 -27.99 -9.08 28.80
CA LEU A 613 -27.63 -7.77 29.34
C LEU A 613 -28.42 -7.39 30.63
N PRO A 614 -29.73 -7.67 30.77
CA PRO A 614 -30.45 -7.42 32.04
C PRO A 614 -29.86 -8.17 33.24
N HIS A 615 -29.44 -9.44 33.07
CA HIS A 615 -28.82 -10.22 34.14
C HIS A 615 -27.42 -9.69 34.49
N VAL A 616 -26.65 -9.23 33.49
CA VAL A 616 -25.35 -8.59 33.70
C VAL A 616 -25.52 -7.28 34.47
N GLN A 617 -26.50 -6.46 34.10
CA GLN A 617 -26.80 -5.22 34.82
C GLN A 617 -27.22 -5.49 36.26
N ALA A 618 -28.09 -6.47 36.50
CA ALA A 618 -28.52 -6.87 37.83
C ALA A 618 -27.33 -7.39 38.67
N MET A 619 -26.45 -8.18 38.08
CA MET A 619 -25.22 -8.64 38.72
C MET A 619 -24.31 -7.46 39.14
N ILE A 620 -24.15 -6.46 38.29
CA ILE A 620 -23.33 -5.25 38.55
C ILE A 620 -23.96 -4.42 39.71
N LEU A 621 -25.27 -4.30 39.73
CA LEU A 621 -26.02 -3.49 40.70
C LEU A 621 -26.24 -4.20 42.00
N SER A 622 -25.85 -5.47 42.14
CA SER A 622 -26.02 -6.25 43.36
C SER A 622 -25.23 -5.67 44.53
N ALA A 623 -25.90 -5.45 45.67
CA ALA A 623 -25.31 -4.89 46.88
C ALA A 623 -24.50 -5.95 47.69
N THR A 624 -24.86 -7.23 47.59
CA THR A 624 -24.23 -8.33 48.31
C THR A 624 -23.67 -9.40 47.38
N THR A 625 -22.71 -10.18 47.88
CA THR A 625 -22.14 -11.33 47.15
C THR A 625 -23.20 -12.38 46.85
N GLU A 626 -24.13 -12.64 47.76
CA GLU A 626 -25.22 -13.64 47.59
C GLU A 626 -26.20 -13.22 46.49
N GLU A 627 -26.53 -11.95 46.43
CA GLU A 627 -27.37 -11.40 45.37
C GLU A 627 -26.65 -11.47 44.02
N ARG A 628 -25.36 -11.11 43.95
CA ARG A 628 -24.53 -11.18 42.74
C ARG A 628 -24.41 -12.62 42.25
N LYS A 629 -24.19 -13.59 43.12
CA LYS A 629 -24.11 -15.01 42.75
C LYS A 629 -25.37 -15.53 42.11
N ARG A 630 -26.57 -15.11 42.59
CA ARG A 630 -27.83 -15.51 41.93
C ARG A 630 -27.90 -15.10 40.47
N HIS A 631 -27.49 -13.88 40.15
CA HIS A 631 -27.47 -13.41 38.76
C HIS A 631 -26.35 -14.06 37.93
N LEU A 632 -25.21 -14.39 38.54
CA LEU A 632 -24.14 -15.16 37.92
C LEU A 632 -24.60 -16.61 37.60
N ASP A 633 -25.38 -17.24 38.45
CA ASP A 633 -25.96 -18.56 38.22
C ASP A 633 -26.93 -18.57 37.03
N GLU A 634 -27.63 -17.44 36.78
CA GLU A 634 -28.46 -17.25 35.59
C GLU A 634 -27.64 -17.07 34.31
N LEU A 635 -26.44 -16.45 34.37
CA LEU A 635 -25.54 -16.23 33.27
C LEU A 635 -24.71 -17.47 32.90
N LEU A 636 -24.39 -18.34 33.84
CA LEU A 636 -23.54 -19.53 33.70
C LEU A 636 -23.95 -20.43 32.52
N PRO A 637 -25.26 -20.82 32.36
CA PRO A 637 -25.66 -21.67 31.23
C PRO A 637 -25.40 -21.06 29.86
N PHE A 638 -25.54 -19.74 29.73
CA PHE A 638 -25.28 -19.05 28.49
C PHE A 638 -23.79 -19.10 28.12
N GLN A 639 -22.92 -18.71 29.06
CA GLN A 639 -21.46 -18.75 28.80
C GLN A 639 -20.94 -20.17 28.56
N ARG A 640 -21.47 -21.17 29.30
CA ARG A 640 -21.12 -22.57 29.07
C ARG A 640 -21.47 -23.01 27.63
N SER A 641 -22.63 -22.59 27.12
CA SER A 641 -23.05 -22.88 25.75
C SER A 641 -22.12 -22.25 24.72
N ASP A 642 -21.69 -21.00 24.96
CA ASP A 642 -20.76 -20.30 24.09
C ASP A 642 -19.38 -20.97 24.05
N PHE A 643 -18.82 -21.27 25.21
CA PHE A 643 -17.54 -21.96 25.32
C PHE A 643 -17.60 -23.37 24.73
N TYR A 644 -18.69 -24.09 24.90
CA TYR A 644 -18.91 -25.38 24.27
C TYR A 644 -18.84 -25.24 22.73
N GLY A 645 -19.53 -24.25 22.17
CA GLY A 645 -19.55 -24.01 20.72
C GLY A 645 -18.16 -23.65 20.17
N ILE A 646 -17.43 -22.75 20.82
CA ILE A 646 -16.08 -22.34 20.39
C ILE A 646 -15.08 -23.50 20.50
N LEU A 647 -15.04 -24.19 21.66
CA LEU A 647 -14.13 -25.32 21.88
C LEU A 647 -14.41 -26.48 20.93
N LYS A 648 -15.67 -26.72 20.59
CA LYS A 648 -16.10 -27.74 19.63
C LYS A 648 -15.65 -27.39 18.22
N ALA A 649 -15.83 -26.14 17.79
CA ALA A 649 -15.38 -25.65 16.50
C ALA A 649 -13.85 -25.79 16.36
N MET A 650 -13.10 -25.52 17.44
CA MET A 650 -11.65 -25.59 17.48
C MET A 650 -11.10 -26.93 17.97
N ALA A 651 -11.82 -28.00 17.81
CA ALA A 651 -11.40 -29.34 18.28
C ALA A 651 -9.95 -29.68 17.86
N GLY A 652 -9.11 -30.02 18.83
CA GLY A 652 -7.71 -30.38 18.62
C GLY A 652 -6.75 -29.18 18.56
N LEU A 653 -7.25 -27.93 18.67
CA LEU A 653 -6.47 -26.70 18.61
C LEU A 653 -6.59 -25.88 19.92
N PRO A 654 -5.59 -25.05 20.25
CA PRO A 654 -5.63 -24.21 21.46
C PRO A 654 -6.63 -23.07 21.31
N VAL A 655 -7.29 -22.75 22.43
CA VAL A 655 -8.27 -21.65 22.54
C VAL A 655 -7.97 -20.83 23.78
N VAL A 656 -7.46 -19.59 23.58
CA VAL A 656 -7.19 -18.65 24.65
C VAL A 656 -8.46 -17.89 25.00
N ILE A 657 -8.97 -18.11 26.21
CA ILE A 657 -10.14 -17.44 26.76
C ILE A 657 -9.66 -16.36 27.74
N ARG A 658 -9.87 -15.09 27.40
CA ARG A 658 -9.61 -13.98 28.30
C ARG A 658 -10.78 -13.82 29.25
N LEU A 659 -10.51 -13.86 30.56
CA LEU A 659 -11.50 -13.51 31.56
C LEU A 659 -11.93 -12.06 31.42
N ILE A 660 -13.07 -11.71 32.00
CA ILE A 660 -13.69 -10.37 31.87
C ILE A 660 -12.67 -9.25 32.09
N ASP A 661 -12.61 -8.29 31.17
CA ASP A 661 -11.64 -7.21 31.17
C ASP A 661 -12.25 -5.79 31.35
N PRO A 662 -13.31 -5.38 30.62
CA PRO A 662 -13.76 -3.99 30.65
C PRO A 662 -14.32 -3.57 31.99
N PRO A 663 -14.35 -2.25 32.30
CA PRO A 663 -15.01 -1.71 33.47
C PRO A 663 -16.51 -2.03 33.45
N LEU A 664 -17.08 -2.31 34.64
CA LEU A 664 -18.46 -2.76 34.73
C LEU A 664 -19.50 -1.73 34.21
N HIS A 665 -19.19 -0.44 34.24
CA HIS A 665 -20.10 0.59 33.74
C HIS A 665 -20.35 0.54 32.24
N GLU A 666 -19.49 -0.12 31.44
CA GLU A 666 -19.71 -0.29 29.99
C GLU A 666 -20.92 -1.17 29.66
N PHE A 667 -21.35 -2.00 30.59
CA PHE A 667 -22.58 -2.79 30.45
C PHE A 667 -23.84 -2.04 30.86
N LEU A 668 -23.69 -0.84 31.41
CA LEU A 668 -24.81 -0.03 31.89
C LEU A 668 -25.19 1.04 30.86
N PRO A 669 -26.46 1.54 30.94
CA PRO A 669 -26.87 2.65 30.09
C PRO A 669 -26.02 3.89 30.30
N SER A 670 -25.90 4.74 29.25
CA SER A 670 -25.18 6.01 29.30
C SER A 670 -25.67 6.89 30.48
N PHE A 671 -24.70 7.41 31.23
CA PHE A 671 -25.02 8.33 32.34
C PHE A 671 -25.71 9.59 31.82
N GLU A 672 -25.25 10.13 30.71
CA GLU A 672 -25.78 11.33 30.09
C GLU A 672 -27.23 11.14 29.62
N ASP A 673 -27.54 10.02 28.98
CA ASP A 673 -28.87 9.71 28.48
C ASP A 673 -29.86 9.49 29.65
N LEU A 674 -29.44 8.71 30.67
CA LEU A 674 -30.25 8.51 31.88
C LEU A 674 -30.54 9.84 32.63
N LEU A 675 -29.52 10.72 32.69
CA LEU A 675 -29.69 12.02 33.36
C LEU A 675 -30.71 12.89 32.61
N VAL A 676 -30.63 12.90 31.25
CA VAL A 676 -31.59 13.64 30.41
C VAL A 676 -33.00 13.06 30.60
N GLU A 677 -33.17 11.75 30.51
CA GLU A 677 -34.47 11.09 30.63
C GLU A 677 -35.12 11.33 32.01
N VAL A 678 -34.34 11.14 33.09
CA VAL A 678 -34.85 11.39 34.45
C VAL A 678 -35.21 12.87 34.66
N THR A 679 -34.33 13.79 34.24
CA THR A 679 -34.57 15.22 34.36
C THR A 679 -35.80 15.68 33.56
N GLN A 680 -36.00 15.14 32.35
CA GLN A 680 -37.17 15.40 31.53
C GLN A 680 -38.48 14.89 32.19
N ALA A 681 -38.44 13.67 32.75
CA ALA A 681 -39.58 13.10 33.48
C ALA A 681 -39.94 13.94 34.70
N GLU A 682 -38.95 14.36 35.48
CA GLU A 682 -39.15 15.25 36.65
C GLU A 682 -39.70 16.62 36.20
N THR A 683 -39.17 17.20 35.14
CA THR A 683 -39.62 18.52 34.64
C THR A 683 -41.05 18.48 34.08
N ARG A 684 -41.45 17.36 33.47
CA ARG A 684 -42.82 17.17 32.96
C ARG A 684 -43.79 16.86 34.09
N GLY A 685 -43.36 16.56 35.31
CA GLY A 685 -44.17 16.14 36.40
C GLY A 685 -44.75 14.73 36.23
N ASP A 686 -44.02 13.84 35.53
CA ASP A 686 -44.44 12.46 35.35
C ASP A 686 -44.57 11.74 36.70
N PRO A 687 -45.45 10.74 36.86
CA PRO A 687 -45.57 9.99 38.10
C PRO A 687 -44.24 9.31 38.48
N GLU A 688 -43.81 9.45 39.73
CA GLU A 688 -42.51 8.90 40.19
C GLU A 688 -42.35 7.41 39.89
N ALA A 689 -43.40 6.62 39.97
CA ALA A 689 -43.40 5.19 39.67
C ALA A 689 -43.01 4.91 38.19
N SER A 690 -43.19 5.88 37.28
CA SER A 690 -42.86 5.69 35.85
C SER A 690 -41.37 5.79 35.53
N PHE A 691 -40.55 6.40 36.39
CA PHE A 691 -39.11 6.57 36.19
C PHE A 691 -38.25 6.24 37.41
N ALA A 692 -38.86 5.65 38.46
CA ALA A 692 -38.15 5.24 39.68
C ALA A 692 -36.97 4.29 39.40
N ASP A 693 -37.15 3.32 38.51
CA ASP A 693 -36.08 2.37 38.12
C ASP A 693 -34.95 3.09 37.33
N LYS A 694 -35.29 4.05 36.48
CA LYS A 694 -34.27 4.86 35.79
C LYS A 694 -33.52 5.77 36.76
N ARG A 695 -34.18 6.31 37.78
CA ARG A 695 -33.53 7.10 38.83
C ARG A 695 -32.59 6.24 39.68
N LYS A 696 -32.99 5.00 40.04
CA LYS A 696 -32.09 4.05 40.70
C LYS A 696 -30.88 3.69 39.83
N MET A 697 -31.12 3.41 38.56
CA MET A 697 -30.04 3.12 37.59
C MET A 697 -29.09 4.31 37.48
N LEU A 698 -29.59 5.54 37.33
CA LEU A 698 -28.78 6.77 37.29
C LEU A 698 -27.93 6.93 38.55
N ALA A 699 -28.47 6.68 39.72
CA ALA A 699 -27.72 6.74 40.98
C ALA A 699 -26.61 5.68 41.04
N ALA A 700 -26.89 4.46 40.60
CA ALA A 700 -25.93 3.38 40.56
C ALA A 700 -24.82 3.63 39.56
N VAL A 701 -25.14 4.06 38.32
CA VAL A 701 -24.15 4.44 37.32
C VAL A 701 -23.26 5.56 37.82
N ARG A 702 -23.84 6.57 38.48
CA ARG A 702 -23.08 7.66 39.12
C ARG A 702 -22.09 7.17 40.18
N ALA A 703 -22.46 6.17 40.97
CA ALA A 703 -21.65 5.63 42.05
C ALA A 703 -20.42 4.83 41.56
N ILE A 704 -20.57 4.12 40.43
CA ILE A 704 -19.50 3.28 39.88
C ILE A 704 -18.73 3.93 38.72
N ARG A 705 -19.19 5.10 38.26
CA ARG A 705 -18.51 5.83 37.20
C ARG A 705 -17.12 6.29 37.62
N GLU A 706 -16.11 5.88 36.87
CA GLU A 706 -14.72 6.28 37.09
C GLU A 706 -14.36 7.46 36.20
N GLN A 707 -13.39 8.28 36.63
CA GLN A 707 -12.88 9.41 35.84
C GLN A 707 -11.96 8.94 34.70
N ASN A 708 -11.26 7.83 34.91
CA ASN A 708 -10.40 7.18 33.89
C ASN A 708 -10.60 5.66 33.96
N PRO A 709 -11.65 5.15 33.31
CA PRO A 709 -12.03 3.74 33.37
C PRO A 709 -10.95 2.80 32.89
N MET A 710 -10.15 3.24 31.88
CA MET A 710 -9.07 2.44 31.29
C MET A 710 -7.96 2.10 32.31
N LEU A 711 -7.78 2.93 33.34
CA LEU A 711 -6.81 2.74 34.42
C LEU A 711 -7.46 2.35 35.77
N GLY A 712 -8.76 2.11 35.78
CA GLY A 712 -9.57 1.89 36.95
C GLY A 712 -9.82 0.43 37.35
N LEU A 713 -11.04 0.14 37.81
CA LEU A 713 -11.49 -1.17 38.28
C LEU A 713 -11.94 -2.05 37.12
N ARG A 714 -11.00 -2.73 36.51
CA ARG A 714 -11.21 -3.68 35.41
C ARG A 714 -10.24 -4.86 35.48
N GLY A 715 -10.44 -5.88 34.63
CA GLY A 715 -9.54 -7.01 34.49
C GLY A 715 -9.28 -7.78 35.79
N CYS A 716 -8.02 -8.14 36.06
CA CYS A 716 -7.69 -8.88 37.29
C CYS A 716 -8.05 -8.12 38.57
N ARG A 717 -8.07 -6.78 38.58
CA ARG A 717 -8.47 -5.96 39.73
C ARG A 717 -9.92 -6.19 40.10
N LEU A 718 -10.80 -6.26 39.10
CA LEU A 718 -12.20 -6.60 39.26
C LEU A 718 -12.35 -8.00 39.83
N GLY A 719 -11.65 -8.99 39.24
CA GLY A 719 -11.72 -10.38 39.71
C GLY A 719 -11.13 -10.62 41.11
N LEU A 720 -10.21 -9.78 41.56
CA LEU A 720 -9.69 -9.86 42.94
C LEU A 720 -10.66 -9.29 43.99
N LEU A 721 -11.48 -8.30 43.61
CA LEU A 721 -12.48 -7.70 44.50
C LEU A 721 -13.82 -8.43 44.45
N TYR A 722 -14.16 -9.04 43.32
CA TYR A 722 -15.40 -9.80 43.10
C TYR A 722 -15.07 -11.19 42.52
N PRO A 723 -14.42 -12.09 43.29
CA PRO A 723 -13.91 -13.36 42.78
C PRO A 723 -15.01 -14.29 42.24
N GLU A 724 -16.25 -14.16 42.69
CA GLU A 724 -17.40 -14.92 42.23
C GLU A 724 -17.63 -14.75 40.69
N ILE A 725 -17.23 -13.63 40.09
CA ILE A 725 -17.36 -13.42 38.64
C ILE A 725 -16.38 -14.34 37.91
N ILE A 726 -15.10 -14.39 38.35
CA ILE A 726 -14.10 -15.29 37.79
C ILE A 726 -14.51 -16.76 38.04
N GLU A 727 -14.94 -17.11 39.24
CA GLU A 727 -15.37 -18.46 39.60
C GLU A 727 -16.46 -18.94 38.63
N MET A 728 -17.49 -18.11 38.35
CA MET A 728 -18.55 -18.45 37.38
C MET A 728 -18.00 -18.66 35.94
N GLN A 729 -17.14 -17.76 35.44
CA GLN A 729 -16.60 -17.88 34.09
C GLN A 729 -15.76 -19.14 33.95
N VAL A 730 -14.90 -19.44 34.92
CA VAL A 730 -14.07 -20.63 34.94
C VAL A 730 -14.90 -21.90 35.01
N ARG A 731 -15.96 -21.92 35.87
CA ARG A 731 -16.91 -23.04 35.96
C ARG A 731 -17.55 -23.29 34.58
N ALA A 732 -18.12 -22.27 33.96
CA ALA A 732 -18.76 -22.38 32.66
C ALA A 732 -17.81 -22.94 31.60
N LEU A 733 -16.55 -22.46 31.56
CA LEU A 733 -15.53 -22.92 30.63
C LEU A 733 -15.16 -24.39 30.84
N MET A 734 -14.90 -24.75 32.09
CA MET A 734 -14.43 -26.10 32.42
C MET A 734 -15.54 -27.16 32.35
N GLU A 735 -16.80 -26.78 32.67
CA GLU A 735 -17.94 -27.66 32.41
C GLU A 735 -18.14 -27.98 30.95
N ALA A 736 -18.01 -26.95 30.08
CA ALA A 736 -18.04 -27.12 28.62
C ALA A 736 -16.89 -28.02 28.12
N ALA A 737 -15.67 -27.79 28.61
CA ALA A 737 -14.50 -28.59 28.24
C ALA A 737 -14.62 -30.06 28.70
N VAL A 738 -15.11 -30.31 29.91
CA VAL A 738 -15.38 -31.63 30.46
C VAL A 738 -16.47 -32.35 29.67
N GLN A 739 -17.56 -31.66 29.30
CA GLN A 739 -18.65 -32.22 28.50
C GLN A 739 -18.10 -32.69 27.14
N LEU A 740 -17.35 -31.86 26.43
CA LEU A 740 -16.73 -32.20 25.13
C LEU A 740 -15.75 -33.38 25.28
N THR A 741 -14.97 -33.42 26.35
CA THR A 741 -14.04 -34.53 26.63
C THR A 741 -14.80 -35.84 26.83
N LYS A 742 -15.95 -35.85 27.57
CA LYS A 742 -16.84 -36.99 27.69
C LYS A 742 -17.48 -37.44 26.37
N GLU A 743 -17.68 -36.50 25.44
CA GLU A 743 -18.14 -36.75 24.09
C GLU A 743 -16.98 -37.24 23.15
N GLY A 744 -15.77 -37.39 23.66
CA GLY A 744 -14.60 -37.85 22.90
C GLY A 744 -13.91 -36.76 22.07
N VAL A 745 -14.26 -35.50 22.24
CA VAL A 745 -13.65 -34.35 21.56
C VAL A 745 -12.43 -33.87 22.34
N LYS A 746 -11.27 -33.75 21.69
CA LYS A 746 -10.06 -33.18 22.30
C LYS A 746 -10.14 -31.66 22.29
N VAL A 747 -10.00 -31.05 23.45
CA VAL A 747 -10.01 -29.59 23.64
C VAL A 747 -8.80 -29.12 24.43
N TYR A 748 -8.33 -27.89 24.14
CA TYR A 748 -7.16 -27.29 24.79
C TYR A 748 -7.50 -25.85 25.23
N PRO A 749 -8.29 -25.68 26.30
CA PRO A 749 -8.58 -24.34 26.83
C PRO A 749 -7.32 -23.74 27.48
N GLU A 750 -7.02 -22.50 27.16
CA GLU A 750 -5.98 -21.67 27.77
C GLU A 750 -6.63 -20.45 28.42
N ILE A 751 -6.52 -20.31 29.75
CA ILE A 751 -7.17 -19.26 30.52
C ILE A 751 -6.22 -18.07 30.63
N MET A 752 -6.63 -16.91 30.18
CA MET A 752 -5.83 -15.68 30.16
C MET A 752 -6.38 -14.66 31.16
N ILE A 753 -5.56 -14.27 32.13
CA ILE A 753 -5.89 -13.25 33.14
C ILE A 753 -5.44 -11.89 32.59
N PRO A 754 -6.36 -10.92 32.37
CA PRO A 754 -6.04 -9.62 31.80
C PRO A 754 -5.51 -8.63 32.86
N LEU A 755 -4.84 -7.58 32.38
CA LEU A 755 -4.44 -6.37 33.12
C LEU A 755 -3.55 -6.61 34.35
N VAL A 756 -2.78 -7.69 34.35
CA VAL A 756 -1.85 -8.00 35.44
C VAL A 756 -0.70 -7.00 35.45
N SER A 757 -0.39 -6.45 36.62
CA SER A 757 0.77 -5.55 36.81
C SER A 757 1.80 -6.13 37.77
N THR A 758 1.44 -7.05 38.65
CA THR A 758 2.31 -7.69 39.64
C THR A 758 2.14 -9.20 39.66
N VAL A 759 3.21 -9.94 40.05
CA VAL A 759 3.14 -11.39 40.22
C VAL A 759 2.09 -11.80 41.28
N GLU A 760 1.89 -10.97 42.29
CA GLU A 760 0.93 -11.26 43.36
C GLU A 760 -0.54 -11.17 42.88
N GLU A 761 -0.86 -10.21 41.99
CA GLU A 761 -2.16 -10.17 41.30
C GLU A 761 -2.42 -11.46 40.52
N LEU A 762 -1.42 -11.91 39.77
CA LEU A 762 -1.52 -13.14 38.99
C LEU A 762 -1.68 -14.36 39.91
N ARG A 763 -0.85 -14.48 40.96
CA ARG A 763 -0.88 -15.59 41.91
C ARG A 763 -2.24 -15.75 42.61
N ARG A 764 -2.83 -14.64 43.09
CA ARG A 764 -4.15 -14.66 43.72
C ARG A 764 -5.28 -14.97 42.75
N SER A 765 -5.27 -14.34 41.57
CA SER A 765 -6.25 -14.64 40.54
C SER A 765 -6.18 -16.11 40.09
N LYS A 766 -4.95 -16.63 39.87
CA LYS A 766 -4.73 -18.04 39.56
C LYS A 766 -5.24 -18.98 40.65
N ALA A 767 -5.12 -18.60 41.93
CA ALA A 767 -5.64 -19.42 43.03
C ALA A 767 -7.16 -19.58 42.96
N TYR A 768 -7.92 -18.55 42.62
CA TYR A 768 -9.37 -18.65 42.38
C TYR A 768 -9.68 -19.54 41.19
N VAL A 769 -8.95 -19.37 40.08
CA VAL A 769 -9.13 -20.17 38.88
C VAL A 769 -8.86 -21.67 39.16
N VAL A 770 -7.75 -22.02 39.80
CA VAL A 770 -7.39 -23.41 40.09
C VAL A 770 -8.38 -24.05 41.04
N LYS A 771 -8.80 -23.33 42.09
CA LYS A 771 -9.80 -23.81 43.05
C LYS A 771 -11.09 -24.23 42.35
N GLU A 772 -11.57 -23.44 41.40
CA GLU A 772 -12.81 -23.70 40.70
C GLU A 772 -12.65 -24.84 39.68
N ILE A 773 -11.51 -24.91 38.98
CA ILE A 773 -11.17 -26.04 38.10
C ILE A 773 -11.18 -27.36 38.86
N ASP A 774 -10.51 -27.40 40.03
CA ASP A 774 -10.45 -28.60 40.85
C ASP A 774 -11.84 -29.03 41.32
N ALA A 775 -12.72 -28.09 41.68
CA ALA A 775 -14.11 -28.37 42.03
C ALA A 775 -14.86 -29.03 40.87
N VAL A 776 -14.81 -28.45 39.67
CA VAL A 776 -15.45 -29.00 38.47
C VAL A 776 -14.92 -30.40 38.13
N PHE A 777 -13.61 -30.62 38.23
CA PHE A 777 -13.02 -31.94 37.98
C PHE A 777 -13.42 -32.99 39.01
N ALA A 778 -13.53 -32.56 40.26
CA ALA A 778 -13.98 -33.45 41.33
C ALA A 778 -15.46 -33.87 41.13
N GLU A 779 -16.33 -32.93 40.78
CA GLU A 779 -17.74 -33.16 40.47
C GLU A 779 -17.93 -34.04 39.25
N ALA A 780 -17.14 -33.80 38.17
CA ALA A 780 -17.29 -34.49 36.90
C ALA A 780 -16.59 -35.86 36.81
N GLY A 781 -15.58 -36.11 37.66
CA GLY A 781 -14.71 -37.30 37.62
C GLY A 781 -13.81 -37.37 36.35
N VAL A 782 -13.63 -36.24 35.64
CA VAL A 782 -12.83 -36.16 34.41
C VAL A 782 -11.93 -34.92 34.50
N LYS A 783 -10.69 -35.10 34.09
CA LYS A 783 -9.71 -34.00 33.98
C LYS A 783 -9.48 -33.61 32.51
N VAL A 784 -9.33 -32.33 32.25
CA VAL A 784 -9.01 -31.75 30.96
C VAL A 784 -7.65 -31.06 31.09
N HIS A 785 -6.82 -31.16 30.03
CA HIS A 785 -5.57 -30.43 29.99
C HIS A 785 -5.84 -28.95 29.70
N TYR A 786 -5.30 -28.07 30.51
CA TYR A 786 -5.44 -26.63 30.39
C TYR A 786 -4.13 -25.91 30.69
N LYS A 787 -4.04 -24.61 30.33
CA LYS A 787 -2.96 -23.72 30.76
C LYS A 787 -3.55 -22.43 31.35
N ILE A 788 -2.79 -21.82 32.25
CA ILE A 788 -3.11 -20.50 32.82
C ILE A 788 -1.97 -19.54 32.46
N GLY A 789 -2.30 -18.42 31.84
CA GLY A 789 -1.34 -17.39 31.47
C GLY A 789 -1.93 -15.99 31.67
N THR A 790 -1.21 -14.99 31.17
CA THR A 790 -1.63 -13.60 31.35
C THR A 790 -1.42 -12.76 30.09
N MET A 791 -2.18 -11.67 30.01
CA MET A 791 -1.94 -10.62 29.02
C MET A 791 -0.86 -9.67 29.54
N ILE A 792 0.19 -9.45 28.74
CA ILE A 792 1.21 -8.42 28.98
C ILE A 792 0.78 -7.16 28.20
N GLU A 793 0.17 -6.23 28.91
CA GLU A 793 -0.44 -5.03 28.31
C GLU A 793 -0.17 -3.75 29.11
N LEU A 794 0.57 -3.87 30.21
CA LEU A 794 1.05 -2.74 30.98
C LEU A 794 2.59 -2.67 30.92
N PRO A 795 3.19 -1.47 30.82
CA PRO A 795 4.65 -1.32 30.83
C PRO A 795 5.30 -1.95 32.08
N ARG A 796 4.64 -1.85 33.24
CA ARG A 796 5.16 -2.48 34.45
C ARG A 796 5.22 -4.01 34.34
N ALA A 797 4.17 -4.63 33.82
CA ALA A 797 4.17 -6.08 33.58
C ALA A 797 5.29 -6.52 32.63
N ALA A 798 5.53 -5.74 31.57
CA ALA A 798 6.62 -6.01 30.63
C ALA A 798 8.01 -5.91 31.29
N LEU A 799 8.22 -4.95 32.20
CA LEU A 799 9.46 -4.72 32.92
C LEU A 799 9.70 -5.72 34.08
N THR A 800 8.68 -6.44 34.53
CA THR A 800 8.78 -7.46 35.61
C THR A 800 8.31 -8.84 35.13
N ALA A 801 8.44 -9.07 33.82
CA ALA A 801 7.94 -10.29 33.18
C ALA A 801 8.62 -11.56 33.67
N GLY A 802 9.87 -11.48 34.14
CA GLY A 802 10.57 -12.59 34.78
C GLY A 802 9.87 -13.10 36.02
N GLU A 803 9.41 -12.18 36.91
CA GLU A 803 8.64 -12.54 38.12
C GLU A 803 7.26 -13.12 37.73
N ILE A 804 6.59 -12.51 36.76
CA ILE A 804 5.25 -12.94 36.29
C ILE A 804 5.32 -14.35 35.67
N ALA A 805 6.42 -14.69 34.98
CA ALA A 805 6.64 -16.00 34.39
C ALA A 805 6.81 -17.16 35.39
N GLU A 806 7.04 -16.87 36.70
CA GLU A 806 7.00 -17.89 37.75
C GLU A 806 5.61 -18.56 37.84
N GLU A 807 4.56 -17.77 37.58
CA GLU A 807 3.17 -18.19 37.69
C GLU A 807 2.49 -18.45 36.34
N ALA A 808 2.87 -17.74 35.28
CA ALA A 808 2.26 -17.87 33.95
C ALA A 808 2.89 -18.97 33.11
N GLU A 809 2.06 -19.74 32.40
CA GLU A 809 2.50 -20.76 31.43
C GLU A 809 2.56 -20.21 30.01
N PHE A 810 1.93 -19.07 29.74
CA PHE A 810 2.03 -18.34 28.47
C PHE A 810 1.84 -16.83 28.70
N PHE A 811 2.38 -16.04 27.75
CA PHE A 811 2.13 -14.61 27.63
C PHE A 811 1.43 -14.30 26.32
N SER A 812 0.48 -13.37 26.34
CA SER A 812 -0.08 -12.75 25.15
C SER A 812 0.05 -11.23 25.26
N PHE A 813 0.70 -10.59 24.29
CA PHE A 813 0.80 -9.13 24.29
C PHE A 813 -0.53 -8.50 23.85
N GLY A 814 -1.17 -7.75 24.76
CA GLY A 814 -2.31 -6.87 24.50
C GLY A 814 -1.81 -5.52 24.01
N THR A 815 -1.40 -5.45 22.74
CA THR A 815 -0.67 -4.29 22.23
C THR A 815 -1.51 -3.03 22.08
N ASN A 816 -2.84 -3.10 22.14
CA ASN A 816 -3.69 -1.91 22.20
C ASN A 816 -3.42 -1.14 23.51
N ASP A 817 -3.61 -1.79 24.65
CA ASP A 817 -3.37 -1.19 25.97
C ASP A 817 -1.89 -0.91 26.22
N LEU A 818 -0.98 -1.79 25.78
CA LEU A 818 0.45 -1.56 25.91
C LEU A 818 0.89 -0.31 25.13
N THR A 819 0.32 -0.05 23.95
CA THR A 819 0.59 1.16 23.16
C THR A 819 0.03 2.40 23.87
N GLN A 820 -1.24 2.35 24.31
CA GLN A 820 -1.89 3.45 25.04
C GLN A 820 -1.06 3.88 26.25
N THR A 821 -0.70 2.93 27.08
CA THR A 821 0.02 3.18 28.34
C THR A 821 1.49 3.58 28.12
N THR A 822 2.13 3.08 27.06
CA THR A 822 3.51 3.46 26.72
C THR A 822 3.60 4.87 26.18
N PHE A 823 2.66 5.29 25.31
CA PHE A 823 2.60 6.66 24.77
C PHE A 823 1.90 7.65 25.71
N GLY A 824 1.10 7.17 26.66
CA GLY A 824 0.20 8.00 27.47
C GLY A 824 -0.94 8.58 26.63
N PHE A 825 -1.39 7.88 25.60
CA PHE A 825 -2.52 8.25 24.77
C PHE A 825 -3.77 7.46 25.15
N SER A 826 -4.92 8.13 25.18
CA SER A 826 -6.21 7.43 25.03
C SER A 826 -6.44 7.19 23.53
N ARG A 827 -6.68 5.96 23.11
CA ARG A 827 -6.89 5.62 21.70
C ARG A 827 -8.04 6.44 21.12
N ASP A 828 -9.19 6.42 21.79
CA ASP A 828 -10.43 7.04 21.32
C ASP A 828 -10.29 8.57 21.19
N ASP A 829 -9.51 9.20 22.08
CA ASP A 829 -9.27 10.64 22.03
C ASP A 829 -8.14 11.03 21.07
N ALA A 830 -7.12 10.18 20.91
CA ALA A 830 -5.90 10.54 20.20
C ALA A 830 -5.98 10.26 18.69
N GLU A 831 -6.69 9.21 18.24
CA GLU A 831 -6.72 8.82 16.82
C GLU A 831 -7.18 9.98 15.92
N GLY A 832 -8.29 10.63 16.23
CA GLY A 832 -8.82 11.72 15.41
C GLY A 832 -8.14 13.08 15.62
N LYS A 833 -7.61 13.37 16.81
CA LYS A 833 -7.19 14.72 17.19
C LYS A 833 -5.69 14.93 17.23
N ILE A 834 -4.91 13.87 17.52
CA ILE A 834 -3.46 13.96 17.78
C ILE A 834 -2.67 13.20 16.71
N ILE A 835 -3.03 11.94 16.45
CA ILE A 835 -2.20 11.03 15.67
C ILE A 835 -2.13 11.44 14.21
N ILE A 836 -3.25 11.81 13.58
CA ILE A 836 -3.27 12.24 12.17
C ILE A 836 -2.38 13.48 11.99
N PRO A 837 -2.53 14.59 12.74
CA PRO A 837 -1.61 15.73 12.65
C PRO A 837 -0.15 15.39 12.95
N TYR A 838 0.12 14.47 13.89
CA TYR A 838 1.49 14.06 14.22
C TYR A 838 2.16 13.26 13.09
N VAL A 839 1.42 12.44 12.38
CA VAL A 839 1.93 11.72 11.20
C VAL A 839 2.17 12.69 10.03
N GLU A 840 1.24 13.61 9.78
CA GLU A 840 1.36 14.64 8.74
C GLU A 840 2.59 15.55 8.98
N GLN A 841 2.80 15.97 10.22
CA GLN A 841 3.96 16.77 10.64
C GLN A 841 5.25 15.96 10.81
N LYS A 842 5.22 14.64 10.57
CA LYS A 842 6.36 13.73 10.71
C LYS A 842 6.92 13.65 12.16
N ILE A 843 6.10 13.95 13.16
CA ILE A 843 6.41 13.74 14.58
C ILE A 843 6.34 12.23 14.88
N LEU A 844 5.35 11.55 14.32
CA LEU A 844 5.27 10.09 14.31
C LEU A 844 5.51 9.56 12.89
N PRO A 845 6.21 8.43 12.73
CA PRO A 845 6.44 7.82 11.41
C PRO A 845 5.19 7.16 10.83
N SER A 846 4.25 6.72 11.68
CA SER A 846 2.98 6.06 11.34
C SER A 846 2.05 6.08 12.56
N ASN A 847 0.79 5.71 12.36
CA ASN A 847 -0.15 5.49 13.46
C ASN A 847 0.33 4.31 14.34
N PRO A 848 0.65 4.54 15.63
CA PRO A 848 1.18 3.49 16.51
C PRO A 848 0.13 2.46 16.94
N PHE A 849 -1.17 2.68 16.64
CA PHE A 849 -2.25 1.70 16.84
C PHE A 849 -2.46 0.79 15.64
N GLU A 850 -1.94 1.15 14.45
CA GLU A 850 -1.97 0.32 13.24
C GLU A 850 -0.68 -0.49 13.08
N THR A 851 0.46 0.18 13.24
CA THR A 851 1.79 -0.43 13.10
C THR A 851 2.56 -0.31 14.41
N LEU A 852 3.05 -1.43 14.91
CA LEU A 852 3.74 -1.55 16.20
C LEU A 852 4.95 -0.61 16.29
N ASP A 853 4.98 0.22 17.32
CA ASP A 853 6.13 1.07 17.62
C ASP A 853 7.36 0.25 18.05
N ARG A 854 8.40 0.29 17.26
CA ARG A 854 9.65 -0.44 17.51
C ARG A 854 10.47 0.16 18.66
N GLY A 855 10.39 1.48 18.85
CA GLY A 855 11.23 2.25 19.75
C GLY A 855 10.85 2.10 21.23
N GLY A 856 9.57 2.13 21.54
CA GLY A 856 9.00 2.02 22.88
C GLY A 856 8.37 0.64 23.13
N VAL A 857 7.23 0.40 22.49
CA VAL A 857 6.43 -0.84 22.69
C VAL A 857 7.23 -2.09 22.33
N GLY A 858 7.92 -2.10 21.19
CA GLY A 858 8.75 -3.23 20.75
C GLY A 858 9.91 -3.52 21.71
N ARG A 859 10.47 -2.50 22.36
CA ARG A 859 11.51 -2.70 23.40
C ARG A 859 10.93 -3.33 24.66
N LEU A 860 9.76 -2.91 25.10
CA LEU A 860 9.06 -3.51 26.24
C LEU A 860 8.73 -4.98 25.97
N MET A 861 8.22 -5.29 24.78
CA MET A 861 7.99 -6.66 24.34
C MET A 861 9.27 -7.50 24.37
N ASN A 862 10.38 -6.92 23.88
CA ASN A 862 11.66 -7.64 23.87
C ASN A 862 12.15 -7.96 25.29
N ILE A 863 12.04 -7.02 26.23
CA ILE A 863 12.36 -7.23 27.66
C ILE A 863 11.51 -8.37 28.21
N ALA A 864 10.21 -8.32 28.01
CA ALA A 864 9.29 -9.33 28.51
C ALA A 864 9.56 -10.74 27.95
N VAL A 865 9.90 -10.85 26.66
CA VAL A 865 10.24 -12.14 26.03
C VAL A 865 11.53 -12.71 26.63
N ILE A 866 12.57 -11.87 26.75
CA ILE A 866 13.87 -12.30 27.26
C ILE A 866 13.75 -12.74 28.73
N GLU A 867 13.22 -11.86 29.59
CA GLU A 867 13.15 -12.13 31.03
C GLU A 867 12.15 -13.27 31.33
N GLY A 868 11.00 -13.29 30.66
CA GLY A 868 10.03 -14.37 30.81
C GLY A 868 10.63 -15.74 30.47
N ARG A 869 11.38 -15.84 29.36
CA ARG A 869 12.04 -17.11 28.97
C ARG A 869 13.29 -17.46 29.78
N GLN A 870 13.91 -16.49 30.43
CA GLN A 870 14.96 -16.80 31.41
C GLN A 870 14.38 -17.55 32.62
N THR A 871 13.18 -17.16 33.08
CA THR A 871 12.49 -17.83 34.20
C THR A 871 11.83 -19.13 33.72
N ARG A 872 11.14 -19.10 32.57
CA ARG A 872 10.43 -20.26 32.01
C ARG A 872 10.86 -20.46 30.53
N PRO A 873 11.83 -21.34 30.25
CA PRO A 873 12.38 -21.54 28.91
C PRO A 873 11.35 -21.99 27.85
N ASP A 874 10.30 -22.70 28.25
CA ASP A 874 9.21 -23.20 27.42
C ASP A 874 8.01 -22.24 27.33
N LEU A 875 8.16 -21.01 27.84
CA LEU A 875 7.11 -20.00 27.84
C LEU A 875 6.60 -19.74 26.41
N THR A 876 5.31 -20.04 26.19
CA THR A 876 4.64 -19.67 24.95
C THR A 876 4.33 -18.17 24.94
N VAL A 877 4.75 -17.46 23.90
CA VAL A 877 4.55 -16.01 23.80
C VAL A 877 3.89 -15.66 22.47
N GLY A 878 2.78 -14.95 22.52
CA GLY A 878 2.05 -14.48 21.36
C GLY A 878 1.64 -13.01 21.43
N ILE A 879 0.90 -12.56 20.42
CA ILE A 879 0.31 -11.23 20.35
C ILE A 879 -1.14 -11.38 19.91
N CYS A 880 -2.05 -10.61 20.49
CA CYS A 880 -3.48 -10.66 20.16
C CYS A 880 -4.12 -9.29 19.90
N GLY A 881 -3.35 -8.20 19.98
CA GLY A 881 -3.81 -6.86 19.59
C GLY A 881 -3.95 -6.71 18.07
N GLU A 882 -4.44 -5.57 17.64
CA GLU A 882 -4.65 -5.21 16.21
C GLU A 882 -3.40 -5.44 15.33
N HIS A 883 -2.22 -5.22 15.91
CA HIS A 883 -0.92 -5.42 15.29
C HIS A 883 -0.64 -6.86 14.83
N GLY A 884 -1.36 -7.86 15.39
CA GLY A 884 -1.21 -9.25 15.00
C GLY A 884 -1.57 -9.55 13.53
N GLY A 885 -2.32 -8.65 12.89
CA GLY A 885 -2.69 -8.72 11.47
C GLY A 885 -1.90 -7.77 10.56
N ASP A 886 -1.04 -6.90 11.10
CA ASP A 886 -0.25 -5.95 10.32
C ASP A 886 1.09 -6.57 9.87
N PRO A 887 1.42 -6.58 8.56
CA PRO A 887 2.64 -7.19 8.04
C PRO A 887 3.93 -6.63 8.63
N ALA A 888 4.00 -5.32 8.87
CA ALA A 888 5.19 -4.69 9.45
C ALA A 888 5.38 -5.09 10.92
N SER A 889 4.30 -5.18 11.67
CA SER A 889 4.27 -5.64 13.05
C SER A 889 4.61 -7.13 13.17
N ILE A 890 4.12 -7.98 12.25
CA ILE A 890 4.46 -9.40 12.17
C ILE A 890 5.98 -9.60 11.96
N ALA A 891 6.60 -8.75 11.15
CA ALA A 891 8.06 -8.77 10.98
C ALA A 891 8.83 -8.44 12.28
N ILE A 892 8.27 -7.60 13.14
CA ILE A 892 8.81 -7.34 14.49
C ILE A 892 8.62 -8.58 15.38
N CYS A 893 7.43 -9.19 15.36
CA CYS A 893 7.14 -10.41 16.12
C CYS A 893 8.07 -11.58 15.76
N GLU A 894 8.41 -11.75 14.45
CA GLU A 894 9.40 -12.74 14.02
C GLU A 894 10.78 -12.47 14.62
N LYS A 895 11.24 -11.20 14.62
CA LYS A 895 12.53 -10.80 15.20
C LYS A 895 12.57 -10.98 16.72
N LEU A 896 11.47 -10.73 17.41
CA LEU A 896 11.30 -10.94 18.85
C LEU A 896 11.14 -12.44 19.20
N ASN A 897 11.15 -13.32 18.21
CA ASN A 897 11.00 -14.76 18.38
C ASN A 897 9.69 -15.16 19.10
N LEU A 898 8.56 -14.51 18.78
CA LEU A 898 7.26 -14.93 19.29
C LEU A 898 6.86 -16.30 18.74
N ASN A 899 5.94 -17.00 19.40
CA ASN A 899 5.45 -18.31 18.95
C ASN A 899 4.30 -18.14 17.94
N TYR A 900 3.40 -17.19 18.20
CA TYR A 900 2.25 -16.93 17.33
C TYR A 900 1.88 -15.45 17.22
N VAL A 901 1.15 -15.12 16.17
CA VAL A 901 0.40 -13.88 16.03
C VAL A 901 -1.08 -14.22 15.92
N SER A 902 -1.96 -13.39 16.51
CA SER A 902 -3.40 -13.57 16.46
C SER A 902 -4.06 -12.31 15.92
N CYS A 903 -5.00 -12.47 14.99
CA CYS A 903 -5.66 -11.37 14.30
C CYS A 903 -7.13 -11.70 14.00
N SER A 904 -7.90 -10.75 13.48
CA SER A 904 -9.27 -11.04 13.04
C SER A 904 -9.28 -12.15 11.97
N PRO A 905 -10.36 -12.97 11.89
CA PRO A 905 -10.41 -14.10 10.95
C PRO A 905 -10.09 -13.72 9.51
N TYR A 906 -10.60 -12.60 9.02
CA TYR A 906 -10.34 -12.10 7.66
C TYR A 906 -8.87 -11.75 7.39
N ARG A 907 -8.07 -11.43 8.43
CA ARG A 907 -6.65 -11.15 8.30
C ARG A 907 -5.74 -12.39 8.39
N VAL A 908 -6.28 -13.55 8.71
CA VAL A 908 -5.49 -14.79 8.82
C VAL A 908 -4.72 -15.11 7.52
N PRO A 909 -5.29 -15.06 6.30
CA PRO A 909 -4.52 -15.31 5.09
C PRO A 909 -3.39 -14.30 4.87
N VAL A 910 -3.63 -13.02 5.17
CA VAL A 910 -2.63 -11.94 5.10
C VAL A 910 -1.48 -12.21 6.08
N ALA A 911 -1.81 -12.56 7.32
CA ALA A 911 -0.82 -12.85 8.36
C ALA A 911 0.03 -14.10 8.03
N ARG A 912 -0.56 -15.15 7.42
CA ARG A 912 0.16 -16.35 6.96
C ARG A 912 1.24 -15.99 5.94
N LEU A 913 0.91 -15.14 4.96
CA LEU A 913 1.85 -14.68 3.94
C LEU A 913 2.91 -13.75 4.56
N ALA A 914 2.51 -12.78 5.38
CA ALA A 914 3.40 -11.83 6.04
C ALA A 914 4.42 -12.54 6.95
N ALA A 915 4.01 -13.58 7.69
CA ALA A 915 4.90 -14.39 8.52
C ALA A 915 5.96 -15.13 7.68
N ALA A 916 5.59 -15.61 6.49
CA ALA A 916 6.54 -16.22 5.56
C ALA A 916 7.53 -15.20 5.00
N HIS A 917 7.06 -14.01 4.60
CA HIS A 917 7.93 -12.89 4.19
C HIS A 917 8.93 -12.52 5.29
N ALA A 918 8.45 -12.36 6.53
CA ALA A 918 9.30 -12.03 7.68
C ALA A 918 10.39 -13.10 7.89
N ARG A 919 10.03 -14.38 7.76
CA ARG A 919 10.98 -15.50 7.90
C ARG A 919 12.02 -15.53 6.80
N LEU A 920 11.63 -15.28 5.55
CA LEU A 920 12.57 -15.21 4.42
C LEU A 920 13.53 -14.03 4.58
N ALA A 921 13.03 -12.86 4.95
CA ALA A 921 13.86 -11.68 5.20
C ALA A 921 14.86 -11.89 6.35
N ALA A 922 14.48 -12.62 7.41
CA ALA A 922 15.39 -12.97 8.50
C ALA A 922 16.51 -13.91 8.03
N ARG A 923 16.20 -14.93 7.24
CA ARG A 923 17.19 -15.86 6.67
C ARG A 923 18.22 -15.17 5.77
N ASP A 924 17.79 -14.14 5.02
CA ASP A 924 18.70 -13.39 4.13
C ASP A 924 19.60 -12.43 4.93
N ALA A 925 19.14 -11.93 6.07
CA ALA A 925 19.96 -11.11 6.98
C ALA A 925 21.01 -11.92 7.74
N ASP A 926 20.77 -13.23 7.95
CA ASP A 926 21.71 -14.16 8.61
C ASP A 926 22.77 -14.72 7.63
N ARG A 927 22.58 -14.56 6.31
CA ARG A 927 23.54 -14.94 5.26
C ARG A 927 24.51 -13.81 4.92
#